data_de21e808edb6691d39c18b7768ea3876
#
_entry.id   de21e808edb6691d39c18b7768ea3876
#
_cell.length_a   1.000
_cell.length_b   1.000
_cell.length_c   1.000
_cell.angle_alpha   90.00
_cell.angle_beta   90.00
_cell.angle_gamma   90.00
#
_symmetry.space_group_name_H-M   'P 1'
#
loop_
_entity.id
_entity.type
_entity.pdbx_description
1 polymer ?
#
loop_
_entity_poly.entity_id
_entity_poly.type
_entity_poly.pdbx_seq_one_letter_code
_entity_poly.pdbx_strand_id
1 'polypeptide(L)'
;YEILRRLVGSEMCIRGRPFTFLEGPPTANGKPGIHHVLSRLYKDMVCRWKTMEGYVVERKAGWDTHGLPVEIEVQKRLDLMSNEAIEAYGMKEFNEACKESVWTYEQAWREMTERMGFWVDMNDPYVTLEDDYIESAWWSLKQMHEKGLLFRGHKVLPYCPQTGTSYSSHEVALGYKEVTEPAVFVKFDLIDDPACIMAWTTTPWTLPGNVGLAVGPDIDYVRVRVAEQPSAKWQGRGFAEVNDQLILAKDLMGHVLRHKVEILEEMKGTDLAGLHYNPLFPGAVDGKGHSEAWSIVTADFVTTTDGTGVVHTAVMYGEDDYNLGLASGYPAQHTVGMDGCFIRGTHPKLDGIYVKDCDDIILDLLNQSGRLYREHLYTHDYPHCWRTDHPLLYYAMDSWFVRMTAVKEQILENNNSVEWAPPSTGSGRMGEWLSNLKDWAISRERYWGTPIPVWICGECGHEHCIGSRGEMESMLTVDSEMPKELHRPYVDEIKLVCPERGCSGEMKREPYVMDCWFDSGCAPFAQWHYPFENEEKFDSSFPVDYICEAVDQTRGWFYSLLAVGTTVFGKPTYKRCLSLGHILDKNGKKMSKSRGTVVDPWDHFNLEGADAIRWYMTTQSSPWQPTNFDPSGVRESYARMFLTLWNIYRFHADYAALDSFNGNIESSEPSSRPSLDRWILSQTSATAERVSFLFEQWDFHKAGREIERFVVDDISNWYVRRSRRRLWDEAESDDKAACHHTLRA
;
A
#
# COMPACT_ATOMS: atom_id res chain seq x y z
N TYR A 1 -23.29 -11.55 -21.67
CA TYR A 1 -22.15 -10.89 -22.34
C TYR A 1 -22.50 -10.52 -23.80
N GLU A 2 -23.06 -11.45 -24.56
CA GLU A 2 -23.48 -11.22 -25.95
C GLU A 2 -24.66 -10.24 -26.07
N ILE A 3 -25.56 -10.22 -25.08
CA ILE A 3 -26.64 -9.23 -24.96
C ILE A 3 -26.09 -7.84 -24.68
N LEU A 4 -25.05 -7.73 -23.83
CA LEU A 4 -24.37 -6.47 -23.59
C LEU A 4 -23.54 -5.98 -24.77
N ARG A 5 -22.88 -6.88 -25.51
CA ARG A 5 -22.20 -6.53 -26.76
C ARG A 5 -23.19 -6.00 -27.83
N ARG A 6 -24.40 -6.53 -27.85
CA ARG A 6 -25.48 -6.01 -28.72
C ARG A 6 -26.11 -4.72 -28.19
N LEU A 7 -26.16 -4.51 -26.88
CA LEU A 7 -26.64 -3.26 -26.28
C LEU A 7 -25.55 -2.17 -26.24
N VAL A 8 -24.27 -2.54 -26.06
CA VAL A 8 -23.12 -1.64 -26.04
C VAL A 8 -22.55 -1.37 -27.43
N GLY A 9 -22.73 -2.29 -28.39
CA GLY A 9 -22.36 -2.12 -29.80
C GLY A 9 -23.41 -1.50 -30.67
N SER A 10 -24.59 -1.16 -30.15
CA SER A 10 -25.65 -0.49 -30.90
C SER A 10 -25.60 1.04 -30.72
N GLU A 11 -26.26 1.78 -31.56
CA GLU A 11 -26.32 3.26 -31.66
C GLU A 11 -26.50 4.02 -30.32
N MET A 12 -26.76 3.34 -29.19
CA MET A 12 -26.84 3.94 -27.84
C MET A 12 -25.50 4.40 -27.33
N CYS A 13 -24.38 3.78 -27.72
CA CYS A 13 -23.01 4.18 -27.31
C CYS A 13 -22.59 5.55 -27.88
N ILE A 14 -23.28 6.02 -28.93
CA ILE A 14 -22.93 7.27 -29.63
C ILE A 14 -23.63 8.50 -29.02
N ARG A 15 -24.57 8.35 -28.07
CA ARG A 15 -25.42 9.44 -27.57
C ARG A 15 -25.39 9.68 -26.06
N GLY A 16 -24.75 8.81 -25.29
CA GLY A 16 -24.69 8.93 -23.81
C GLY A 16 -23.53 9.81 -23.35
N ARG A 17 -23.71 10.49 -22.22
CA ARG A 17 -22.57 11.15 -21.52
C ARG A 17 -21.60 10.07 -21.02
N PRO A 18 -20.29 10.21 -21.19
CA PRO A 18 -19.33 9.24 -20.64
C PRO A 18 -19.32 9.29 -19.11
N PHE A 19 -19.19 8.13 -18.49
CA PHE A 19 -18.82 7.96 -17.10
C PHE A 19 -17.64 6.99 -17.07
N THR A 20 -16.48 7.47 -16.63
CA THR A 20 -15.23 6.74 -16.71
C THR A 20 -14.94 6.02 -15.42
N PHE A 21 -14.71 4.72 -15.53
CA PHE A 21 -14.33 3.83 -14.45
C PHE A 21 -12.92 3.30 -14.69
N LEU A 22 -12.10 3.28 -13.66
CA LEU A 22 -10.79 2.65 -13.70
C LEU A 22 -10.76 1.45 -12.75
N GLU A 23 -10.47 0.28 -13.30
CA GLU A 23 -10.27 -0.94 -12.51
C GLU A 23 -8.92 -0.88 -11.79
N GLY A 24 -8.93 -1.10 -10.47
CA GLY A 24 -7.70 -1.36 -9.71
C GLY A 24 -7.16 -2.73 -10.12
N PRO A 25 -5.95 -2.79 -10.71
CA PRO A 25 -5.45 -4.03 -11.28
C PRO A 25 -5.07 -5.01 -10.17
N PRO A 26 -5.71 -6.19 -10.08
CA PRO A 26 -5.26 -7.20 -9.14
C PRO A 26 -3.91 -7.76 -9.57
N THR A 27 -3.05 -8.05 -8.57
CA THR A 27 -1.84 -8.83 -8.82
C THR A 27 -2.23 -10.30 -8.98
N ALA A 28 -1.93 -10.88 -10.14
CA ALA A 28 -2.32 -12.26 -10.47
C ALA A 28 -1.42 -13.33 -9.81
N ASN A 29 -1.00 -13.12 -8.56
CA ASN A 29 -0.10 -14.00 -7.79
C ASN A 29 -0.81 -14.93 -6.81
N GLY A 30 -2.13 -15.08 -6.91
CA GLY A 30 -2.92 -15.95 -6.03
C GLY A 30 -4.38 -16.04 -6.42
N LYS A 31 -5.07 -17.05 -5.87
CA LYS A 31 -6.51 -17.22 -6.06
C LYS A 31 -7.28 -16.04 -5.45
N PRO A 32 -8.35 -15.57 -6.12
CA PRO A 32 -9.19 -14.52 -5.57
C PRO A 32 -9.92 -14.98 -4.31
N GLY A 33 -10.05 -14.09 -3.31
CA GLY A 33 -10.73 -14.35 -2.04
C GLY A 33 -11.97 -13.49 -1.85
N ILE A 34 -12.66 -13.67 -0.71
CA ILE A 34 -13.92 -13.00 -0.40
C ILE A 34 -13.82 -11.46 -0.37
N HIS A 35 -12.66 -10.90 -0.02
CA HIS A 35 -12.42 -9.46 -0.04
C HIS A 35 -12.41 -8.87 -1.46
N HIS A 36 -11.96 -9.64 -2.46
CA HIS A 36 -12.04 -9.25 -3.86
C HIS A 36 -13.49 -9.25 -4.36
N VAL A 37 -14.35 -10.12 -3.82
CA VAL A 37 -15.79 -10.10 -4.13
C VAL A 37 -16.41 -8.77 -3.68
N LEU A 38 -16.02 -8.24 -2.51
CA LEU A 38 -16.56 -6.97 -2.00
C LEU A 38 -16.19 -5.79 -2.93
N SER A 39 -14.92 -5.64 -3.30
CA SER A 39 -14.51 -4.53 -4.17
C SER A 39 -15.17 -4.61 -5.54
N ARG A 40 -15.19 -5.79 -6.16
CA ARG A 40 -15.83 -6.04 -7.44
C ARG A 40 -17.34 -5.83 -7.41
N LEU A 41 -18.00 -6.14 -6.30
CA LEU A 41 -19.42 -5.85 -6.09
C LEU A 41 -19.72 -4.35 -6.24
N TYR A 42 -19.00 -3.48 -5.53
CA TYR A 42 -19.27 -2.05 -5.55
C TYR A 42 -18.85 -1.39 -6.88
N LYS A 43 -17.78 -1.87 -7.50
CA LYS A 43 -17.40 -1.45 -8.86
C LYS A 43 -18.51 -1.73 -9.86
N ASP A 44 -19.00 -2.97 -9.90
CA ASP A 44 -20.08 -3.40 -10.78
C ASP A 44 -21.39 -2.64 -10.50
N MET A 45 -21.75 -2.48 -9.25
CA MET A 45 -22.99 -1.82 -8.84
C MET A 45 -23.04 -0.35 -9.30
N VAL A 46 -21.95 0.41 -9.10
CA VAL A 46 -21.88 1.81 -9.53
C VAL A 46 -21.89 1.91 -11.06
N CYS A 47 -21.11 1.07 -11.74
CA CYS A 47 -21.10 1.04 -13.20
C CYS A 47 -22.48 0.70 -13.79
N ARG A 48 -23.21 -0.27 -13.23
CA ARG A 48 -24.57 -0.62 -13.65
C ARG A 48 -25.56 0.52 -13.38
N TRP A 49 -25.48 1.10 -12.18
CA TRP A 49 -26.32 2.25 -11.82
C TRP A 49 -26.15 3.40 -12.82
N LYS A 50 -24.91 3.79 -13.12
CA LYS A 50 -24.64 4.84 -14.10
C LYS A 50 -25.11 4.48 -15.52
N THR A 51 -24.98 3.21 -15.91
CA THR A 51 -25.56 2.73 -17.19
C THR A 51 -27.09 2.86 -17.19
N MET A 52 -27.79 2.54 -16.09
CA MET A 52 -29.24 2.72 -15.96
C MET A 52 -29.65 4.20 -15.99
N GLU A 53 -28.79 5.12 -15.57
CA GLU A 53 -28.99 6.57 -15.70
C GLU A 53 -28.70 7.12 -17.11
N GLY A 54 -28.33 6.26 -18.06
CA GLY A 54 -28.08 6.63 -19.45
C GLY A 54 -26.64 7.07 -19.75
N TYR A 55 -25.70 6.80 -18.85
CA TYR A 55 -24.28 7.02 -19.14
C TYR A 55 -23.69 5.87 -19.96
N VAL A 56 -22.71 6.20 -20.79
CA VAL A 56 -21.80 5.22 -21.39
C VAL A 56 -20.68 4.93 -20.43
N VAL A 57 -20.59 3.69 -19.95
CA VAL A 57 -19.59 3.26 -18.97
C VAL A 57 -18.69 2.22 -19.63
N GLU A 58 -17.50 2.62 -20.04
CA GLU A 58 -16.45 1.69 -20.47
C GLU A 58 -15.85 0.97 -19.25
N ARG A 59 -15.67 -0.35 -19.35
CA ARG A 59 -15.27 -1.21 -18.23
C ARG A 59 -14.14 -2.11 -18.66
N LYS A 60 -12.93 -1.55 -18.74
CA LYS A 60 -11.71 -2.27 -19.08
C LYS A 60 -11.16 -2.95 -17.85
N ALA A 61 -10.82 -4.24 -17.94
CA ALA A 61 -10.09 -4.95 -16.88
C ALA A 61 -8.62 -4.53 -16.86
N GLY A 62 -7.89 -4.83 -15.79
CA GLY A 62 -6.47 -4.58 -15.67
C GLY A 62 -5.75 -5.66 -14.88
N TRP A 63 -4.44 -5.83 -15.13
CA TRP A 63 -3.56 -6.75 -14.43
C TRP A 63 -2.28 -6.05 -14.00
N ASP A 64 -1.98 -6.10 -12.71
CA ASP A 64 -0.68 -5.74 -12.15
C ASP A 64 0.21 -6.97 -12.16
N THR A 65 1.21 -6.96 -13.04
CA THR A 65 1.99 -8.15 -13.39
C THR A 65 3.46 -8.05 -13.00
N HIS A 66 3.87 -6.96 -12.36
CA HIS A 66 5.24 -6.68 -11.97
C HIS A 66 5.47 -6.77 -10.46
N GLY A 67 6.76 -6.79 -10.09
CA GLY A 67 7.25 -6.54 -8.76
C GLY A 67 7.36 -7.77 -7.86
N LEU A 68 7.72 -7.47 -6.63
CA LEU A 68 8.06 -8.44 -5.59
C LEU A 68 7.02 -9.57 -5.36
N PRO A 69 5.69 -9.32 -5.45
CA PRO A 69 4.72 -10.39 -5.25
C PRO A 69 4.85 -11.55 -6.23
N VAL A 70 5.16 -11.26 -7.49
CA VAL A 70 5.36 -12.27 -8.55
C VAL A 70 6.70 -12.96 -8.33
N GLU A 71 7.77 -12.19 -8.08
CA GLU A 71 9.10 -12.74 -7.87
C GLU A 71 9.16 -13.71 -6.68
N ILE A 72 8.56 -13.36 -5.52
CA ILE A 72 8.53 -14.24 -4.33
C ILE A 72 7.85 -15.58 -4.64
N GLU A 73 6.80 -15.60 -5.45
CA GLU A 73 6.14 -16.84 -5.83
C GLU A 73 7.05 -17.70 -6.70
N VAL A 74 7.71 -17.10 -7.67
CA VAL A 74 8.67 -17.79 -8.54
C VAL A 74 9.90 -18.25 -7.76
N GLN A 75 10.45 -17.42 -6.87
CA GLN A 75 11.56 -17.77 -5.98
C GLN A 75 11.23 -19.03 -5.15
N LYS A 76 10.05 -19.07 -4.54
CA LYS A 76 9.59 -20.25 -3.78
C LYS A 76 9.42 -21.49 -4.65
N ARG A 77 8.88 -21.32 -5.86
CA ARG A 77 8.68 -22.42 -6.82
C ARG A 77 10.00 -23.02 -7.31
N LEU A 78 11.02 -22.16 -7.48
CA LEU A 78 12.34 -22.54 -7.99
C LEU A 78 13.39 -22.76 -6.89
N ASP A 79 13.02 -22.58 -5.61
CA ASP A 79 13.92 -22.64 -4.44
C ASP A 79 15.12 -21.67 -4.53
N LEU A 80 14.87 -20.45 -5.02
CA LEU A 80 15.86 -19.37 -5.19
C LEU A 80 15.72 -18.34 -4.07
N MET A 81 16.34 -18.58 -2.91
CA MET A 81 16.09 -17.80 -1.70
C MET A 81 16.95 -16.55 -1.53
N SER A 82 17.86 -16.24 -2.48
CA SER A 82 18.70 -15.02 -2.44
C SER A 82 18.92 -14.45 -3.84
N ASN A 83 19.39 -13.20 -3.92
CA ASN A 83 19.71 -12.54 -5.17
C ASN A 83 20.85 -13.29 -5.91
N GLU A 84 21.86 -13.77 -5.19
CA GLU A 84 22.96 -14.54 -5.76
C GLU A 84 22.46 -15.86 -6.38
N ALA A 85 21.44 -16.49 -5.77
CA ALA A 85 20.85 -17.70 -6.33
C ALA A 85 20.08 -17.40 -7.63
N ILE A 86 19.41 -16.25 -7.72
CA ILE A 86 18.73 -15.79 -8.95
C ILE A 86 19.77 -15.50 -10.05
N GLU A 87 20.83 -14.80 -9.71
CA GLU A 87 21.91 -14.48 -10.64
C GLU A 87 22.61 -15.75 -11.17
N ALA A 88 22.84 -16.72 -10.29
CA ALA A 88 23.39 -18.01 -10.66
C ALA A 88 22.44 -18.87 -11.52
N TYR A 89 21.14 -18.74 -11.32
CA TYR A 89 20.10 -19.41 -12.13
C TYR A 89 20.01 -18.76 -13.54
N GLY A 90 20.17 -17.47 -13.63
CA GLY A 90 20.08 -16.66 -14.83
C GLY A 90 18.92 -15.68 -14.77
N MET A 91 19.22 -14.38 -14.87
CA MET A 91 18.22 -13.31 -14.81
C MET A 91 17.15 -13.45 -15.90
N LYS A 92 17.54 -13.82 -17.11
CA LYS A 92 16.63 -14.03 -18.24
C LYS A 92 15.63 -15.16 -17.93
N GLU A 93 16.12 -16.31 -17.53
CA GLU A 93 15.34 -17.51 -17.22
C GLU A 93 14.40 -17.23 -16.04
N PHE A 94 14.86 -16.46 -15.06
CA PHE A 94 14.04 -16.04 -13.93
C PHE A 94 12.90 -15.10 -14.35
N ASN A 95 13.19 -14.09 -15.18
CA ASN A 95 12.19 -13.14 -15.66
C ASN A 95 11.18 -13.80 -16.61
N GLU A 96 11.60 -14.74 -17.45
CA GLU A 96 10.69 -15.55 -18.24
C GLU A 96 9.75 -16.38 -17.34
N ALA A 97 10.28 -16.99 -16.28
CA ALA A 97 9.47 -17.71 -15.30
C ALA A 97 8.49 -16.80 -14.54
N CYS A 98 8.86 -15.54 -14.26
CA CYS A 98 7.97 -14.54 -13.71
C CYS A 98 6.84 -14.19 -14.69
N LYS A 99 7.18 -13.94 -15.96
CA LYS A 99 6.22 -13.63 -17.03
C LYS A 99 5.21 -14.76 -17.26
N GLU A 100 5.62 -16.00 -17.14
CA GLU A 100 4.71 -17.15 -17.18
C GLU A 100 3.83 -17.26 -15.94
N SER A 101 4.40 -16.97 -14.76
CA SER A 101 3.73 -17.12 -13.47
C SER A 101 2.50 -16.22 -13.33
N VAL A 102 2.51 -15.01 -13.90
CA VAL A 102 1.39 -14.05 -13.78
C VAL A 102 0.08 -14.58 -14.36
N TRP A 103 0.14 -15.50 -15.32
CA TRP A 103 -1.04 -16.11 -15.95
C TRP A 103 -1.58 -17.35 -15.22
N THR A 104 -0.87 -17.83 -14.18
CA THR A 104 -1.24 -19.07 -13.47
C THR A 104 -2.63 -18.97 -12.82
N TYR A 105 -3.00 -17.81 -12.32
CA TYR A 105 -4.27 -17.61 -11.61
C TYR A 105 -5.31 -16.85 -12.43
N GLU A 106 -5.00 -16.41 -13.64
CA GLU A 106 -5.88 -15.60 -14.49
C GLU A 106 -7.21 -16.29 -14.73
N GLN A 107 -7.20 -17.59 -15.01
CA GLN A 107 -8.43 -18.36 -15.21
C GLN A 107 -9.32 -18.36 -13.96
N ALA A 108 -8.75 -18.52 -12.75
CA ALA A 108 -9.53 -18.50 -11.52
C ALA A 108 -10.17 -17.11 -11.24
N TRP A 109 -9.46 -16.04 -11.62
CA TRP A 109 -9.99 -14.68 -11.55
C TRP A 109 -11.12 -14.47 -12.56
N ARG A 110 -10.98 -14.97 -13.78
CA ARG A 110 -11.98 -14.89 -14.85
C ARG A 110 -13.26 -15.62 -14.43
N GLU A 111 -13.12 -16.87 -13.96
CA GLU A 111 -14.25 -17.68 -13.49
C GLU A 111 -14.97 -17.00 -12.29
N MET A 112 -14.25 -16.45 -11.33
CA MET A 112 -14.89 -15.73 -10.22
C MET A 112 -15.59 -14.46 -10.69
N THR A 113 -15.00 -13.69 -11.60
CA THR A 113 -15.57 -12.47 -12.17
C THR A 113 -16.89 -12.77 -12.89
N GLU A 114 -16.91 -13.82 -13.70
CA GLU A 114 -18.10 -14.29 -14.41
C GLU A 114 -19.16 -14.80 -13.43
N ARG A 115 -18.76 -15.65 -12.48
CA ARG A 115 -19.66 -16.28 -11.51
C ARG A 115 -20.36 -15.26 -10.61
N MET A 116 -19.63 -14.24 -10.16
CA MET A 116 -20.22 -13.18 -9.36
C MET A 116 -21.03 -12.15 -10.17
N GLY A 117 -20.93 -12.17 -11.51
CA GLY A 117 -21.64 -11.28 -12.40
C GLY A 117 -21.07 -9.86 -12.43
N PHE A 118 -19.77 -9.70 -12.27
CA PHE A 118 -19.12 -8.41 -12.52
C PHE A 118 -18.94 -8.18 -14.02
N TRP A 119 -19.60 -7.17 -14.54
CA TRP A 119 -19.59 -6.84 -15.96
C TRP A 119 -18.38 -5.96 -16.31
N VAL A 120 -17.24 -6.59 -16.53
CA VAL A 120 -15.99 -5.96 -16.95
C VAL A 120 -15.45 -6.68 -18.18
N ASP A 121 -14.84 -5.94 -19.12
CA ASP A 121 -14.22 -6.55 -20.31
C ASP A 121 -12.86 -7.16 -19.94
N MET A 122 -12.82 -8.48 -19.88
CA MET A 122 -11.63 -9.28 -19.61
C MET A 122 -10.88 -9.70 -20.89
N ASN A 123 -11.39 -9.34 -22.08
CA ASN A 123 -10.77 -9.76 -23.34
C ASN A 123 -9.79 -8.73 -23.90
N ASP A 124 -9.92 -7.47 -23.44
CA ASP A 124 -9.01 -6.38 -23.76
C ASP A 124 -8.58 -5.69 -22.45
N PRO A 125 -7.88 -6.41 -21.54
CA PRO A 125 -7.39 -5.80 -20.31
C PRO A 125 -6.17 -4.94 -20.63
N TYR A 126 -5.88 -3.95 -19.78
CA TYR A 126 -4.53 -3.40 -19.73
C TYR A 126 -3.64 -4.28 -18.87
N VAL A 127 -2.38 -4.41 -19.24
CA VAL A 127 -1.41 -5.29 -18.56
C VAL A 127 -0.10 -4.54 -18.38
N THR A 128 0.37 -4.42 -17.14
CA THR A 128 1.54 -3.57 -16.85
C THR A 128 2.85 -4.07 -17.45
N LEU A 129 2.94 -5.38 -17.81
CA LEU A 129 4.14 -5.96 -18.45
C LEU A 129 4.23 -5.71 -19.98
N GLU A 130 3.20 -5.14 -20.60
CA GLU A 130 3.24 -4.88 -22.03
C GLU A 130 4.15 -3.68 -22.36
N ASP A 131 4.92 -3.77 -23.43
CA ASP A 131 5.87 -2.74 -23.83
C ASP A 131 5.23 -1.37 -24.06
N ASP A 132 4.01 -1.33 -24.58
CA ASP A 132 3.25 -0.09 -24.77
C ASP A 132 2.88 0.56 -23.42
N TYR A 133 2.56 -0.26 -22.41
CA TYR A 133 2.32 0.24 -21.07
C TYR A 133 3.61 0.77 -20.42
N ILE A 134 4.72 0.02 -20.56
CA ILE A 134 6.05 0.39 -20.06
C ILE A 134 6.50 1.71 -20.73
N GLU A 135 6.30 1.86 -22.03
CA GLU A 135 6.66 3.08 -22.75
C GLU A 135 5.90 4.31 -22.21
N SER A 136 4.62 4.18 -21.93
CA SER A 136 3.82 5.23 -21.28
C SER A 136 4.31 5.57 -19.87
N ALA A 137 4.71 4.56 -19.10
CA ALA A 137 5.31 4.76 -17.78
C ALA A 137 6.67 5.48 -17.89
N TRP A 138 7.50 5.13 -18.85
CA TRP A 138 8.75 5.82 -19.15
C TRP A 138 8.54 7.28 -19.53
N TRP A 139 7.57 7.54 -20.41
CA TRP A 139 7.19 8.91 -20.76
C TRP A 139 6.86 9.73 -19.51
N SER A 140 6.08 9.19 -18.60
CA SER A 140 5.69 9.90 -17.38
C SER A 140 6.88 10.18 -16.47
N LEU A 141 7.83 9.25 -16.34
CA LEU A 141 9.05 9.46 -15.58
C LEU A 141 9.96 10.51 -16.22
N LYS A 142 10.04 10.54 -17.56
CA LYS A 142 10.74 11.60 -18.30
C LYS A 142 10.11 12.97 -18.03
N GLN A 143 8.78 13.08 -18.00
CA GLN A 143 8.11 14.34 -17.64
C GLN A 143 8.50 14.81 -16.25
N MET A 144 8.63 13.89 -15.28
CA MET A 144 9.13 14.21 -13.94
C MET A 144 10.61 14.63 -13.96
N HIS A 145 11.43 13.97 -14.76
CA HIS A 145 12.84 14.31 -14.92
C HIS A 145 13.01 15.74 -15.49
N GLU A 146 12.29 16.07 -16.56
CA GLU A 146 12.31 17.41 -17.20
C GLU A 146 11.83 18.53 -16.25
N LYS A 147 10.95 18.20 -15.29
CA LYS A 147 10.52 19.10 -14.22
C LYS A 147 11.50 19.17 -13.04
N GLY A 148 12.62 18.45 -13.07
CA GLY A 148 13.58 18.37 -11.96
C GLY A 148 13.07 17.64 -10.72
N LEU A 149 12.02 16.81 -10.88
CA LEU A 149 11.45 16.04 -9.78
C LEU A 149 12.15 14.67 -9.62
N LEU A 150 12.68 14.10 -10.67
CA LEU A 150 13.46 12.84 -10.60
C LEU A 150 14.91 13.16 -10.26
N PHE A 151 15.47 12.51 -9.25
CA PHE A 151 16.87 12.69 -8.85
C PHE A 151 17.44 11.44 -8.20
N ARG A 152 18.76 11.26 -8.33
CA ARG A 152 19.51 10.25 -7.59
C ARG A 152 19.92 10.80 -6.23
N GLY A 153 19.81 10.02 -5.19
CA GLY A 153 20.21 10.40 -3.83
C GLY A 153 20.76 9.22 -3.06
N HIS A 154 21.68 9.52 -2.12
CA HIS A 154 22.13 8.55 -1.11
C HIS A 154 21.41 8.87 0.18
N LYS A 155 20.51 8.00 0.63
CA LYS A 155 19.68 8.20 1.82
C LYS A 155 19.52 6.90 2.58
N VAL A 156 19.17 7.01 3.85
CA VAL A 156 18.79 5.85 4.65
C VAL A 156 17.38 5.41 4.25
N LEU A 157 17.25 4.18 3.78
CA LEU A 157 16.00 3.57 3.35
C LEU A 157 15.68 2.35 4.21
N PRO A 158 14.40 2.03 4.41
CA PRO A 158 13.98 0.74 4.95
C PRO A 158 14.34 -0.35 3.94
N TYR A 159 15.17 -1.28 4.33
CA TYR A 159 15.71 -2.35 3.49
C TYR A 159 15.38 -3.72 4.09
N CYS A 160 15.01 -4.68 3.28
CA CYS A 160 14.78 -6.06 3.70
C CYS A 160 15.90 -6.97 3.20
N PRO A 161 16.77 -7.49 4.07
CA PRO A 161 17.83 -8.42 3.65
C PRO A 161 17.31 -9.69 3.00
N GLN A 162 16.15 -10.21 3.46
CA GLN A 162 15.57 -11.43 2.91
C GLN A 162 15.09 -11.27 1.47
N THR A 163 14.56 -10.11 1.11
CA THR A 163 14.08 -9.84 -0.25
C THR A 163 15.12 -9.11 -1.09
N GLY A 164 16.22 -8.64 -0.48
CA GLY A 164 17.30 -7.94 -1.15
C GLY A 164 16.88 -6.62 -1.81
N THR A 165 15.88 -5.91 -1.23
CA THR A 165 15.40 -4.65 -1.81
C THR A 165 14.98 -3.64 -0.76
N SER A 166 15.05 -2.35 -1.14
CA SER A 166 14.54 -1.22 -0.38
C SER A 166 13.02 -1.06 -0.54
N TYR A 167 12.40 -0.37 0.42
CA TYR A 167 10.96 -0.09 0.45
C TYR A 167 10.70 1.41 0.55
N SER A 168 9.66 1.85 -0.12
CA SER A 168 9.15 3.21 0.03
C SER A 168 8.35 3.37 1.33
N SER A 169 8.21 4.61 1.82
CA SER A 169 7.54 4.90 3.08
C SER A 169 6.09 4.38 3.15
N HIS A 170 5.37 4.39 2.03
CA HIS A 170 3.99 3.89 1.99
C HIS A 170 3.91 2.36 2.09
N GLU A 171 4.91 1.62 1.59
CA GLU A 171 5.01 0.17 1.75
C GLU A 171 5.33 -0.21 3.21
N VAL A 172 6.27 0.50 3.82
CA VAL A 172 6.65 0.30 5.24
C VAL A 172 5.47 0.49 6.18
N ALA A 173 4.63 1.49 5.90
CA ALA A 173 3.43 1.78 6.70
C ALA A 173 2.41 0.61 6.76
N LEU A 174 2.52 -0.38 5.87
CA LEU A 174 1.69 -1.58 5.85
C LEU A 174 2.21 -2.71 6.75
N GLY A 175 3.46 -2.62 7.22
CA GLY A 175 4.18 -3.71 7.88
C GLY A 175 4.57 -3.46 9.35
N TYR A 176 4.10 -2.41 10.01
CA TYR A 176 4.41 -2.19 11.41
C TYR A 176 3.79 -3.24 12.33
N LYS A 177 4.57 -3.70 13.31
CA LYS A 177 4.16 -4.64 14.34
C LYS A 177 4.71 -4.24 15.69
N GLU A 178 3.94 -4.49 16.74
CA GLU A 178 4.43 -4.44 18.11
C GLU A 178 5.38 -5.61 18.36
N VAL A 179 6.61 -5.28 18.76
CA VAL A 179 7.66 -6.24 19.12
C VAL A 179 8.18 -5.94 20.51
N THR A 180 8.69 -6.96 21.18
CA THR A 180 9.36 -6.83 22.46
C THR A 180 10.80 -7.30 22.32
N GLU A 181 11.76 -6.37 22.32
CA GLU A 181 13.18 -6.62 22.06
C GLU A 181 14.04 -6.06 23.20
N PRO A 182 15.33 -6.51 23.34
CA PRO A 182 16.25 -5.93 24.29
C PRO A 182 16.56 -4.47 23.99
N ALA A 183 16.42 -3.60 24.98
CA ALA A 183 16.92 -2.24 24.95
C ALA A 183 18.03 -2.08 26.00
N VAL A 184 19.04 -1.29 25.67
CA VAL A 184 20.26 -1.21 26.46
C VAL A 184 20.67 0.22 26.83
N PHE A 185 21.12 0.39 28.03
CA PHE A 185 21.83 1.58 28.53
C PHE A 185 23.32 1.31 28.49
N VAL A 186 24.07 2.14 27.77
CA VAL A 186 25.50 1.93 27.49
C VAL A 186 26.29 3.11 27.99
N LYS A 187 27.46 2.81 28.57
CA LYS A 187 28.45 3.80 29.07
C LYS A 187 29.52 4.04 28.02
N PHE A 188 29.77 5.30 27.67
CA PHE A 188 30.86 5.73 26.81
C PHE A 188 31.88 6.50 27.61
N ASP A 189 33.09 5.95 27.74
CA ASP A 189 34.15 6.56 28.52
C ASP A 189 34.71 7.78 27.82
N LEU A 190 34.63 8.95 28.45
CA LEU A 190 35.23 10.16 27.93
C LEU A 190 36.75 10.06 27.89
N ILE A 191 37.35 10.73 26.90
CA ILE A 191 38.82 10.86 26.84
C ILE A 191 39.25 11.99 27.79
N ASP A 192 40.31 11.76 28.58
CA ASP A 192 40.84 12.71 29.54
C ASP A 192 39.90 13.13 30.70
N ASP A 193 38.78 12.41 30.87
CA ASP A 193 37.80 12.63 31.96
C ASP A 193 37.40 11.26 32.55
N PRO A 194 37.32 11.14 33.89
CA PRO A 194 36.94 9.87 34.54
C PRO A 194 35.45 9.52 34.39
N ALA A 195 34.64 10.40 33.81
CA ALA A 195 33.20 10.18 33.63
C ALA A 195 32.88 9.39 32.36
N CYS A 196 31.76 8.66 32.41
CA CYS A 196 31.13 8.05 31.25
C CYS A 196 29.86 8.83 30.93
N ILE A 197 29.61 9.11 29.64
CA ILE A 197 28.33 9.58 29.18
C ILE A 197 27.43 8.39 28.80
N MET A 198 26.15 8.42 29.17
CA MET A 198 25.23 7.31 29.02
C MET A 198 24.29 7.53 27.82
N ALA A 199 24.26 6.59 26.89
CA ALA A 199 23.25 6.55 25.86
C ALA A 199 22.31 5.34 26.01
N TRP A 200 21.17 5.37 25.31
CA TRP A 200 20.19 4.29 25.29
C TRP A 200 19.81 3.96 23.84
N THR A 201 19.62 2.68 23.56
CA THR A 201 19.16 2.22 22.25
C THR A 201 18.26 1.00 22.37
N THR A 202 17.28 0.89 21.45
CA THR A 202 16.45 -0.30 21.23
C THR A 202 17.01 -1.21 20.14
N THR A 203 18.14 -0.84 19.53
CA THR A 203 18.79 -1.57 18.43
C THR A 203 20.26 -1.81 18.78
N PRO A 204 20.58 -2.76 19.69
CA PRO A 204 21.98 -3.01 20.11
C PRO A 204 22.92 -3.30 18.94
N TRP A 205 22.40 -3.91 17.86
CA TRP A 205 23.17 -4.24 16.68
C TRP A 205 23.76 -3.03 15.92
N THR A 206 23.28 -1.81 16.18
CA THR A 206 23.87 -0.59 15.57
C THR A 206 25.08 -0.06 16.33
N LEU A 207 25.32 -0.51 17.59
CA LEU A 207 26.43 -0.04 18.43
C LEU A 207 27.84 -0.28 17.84
N PRO A 208 28.13 -1.38 17.11
CA PRO A 208 29.41 -1.51 16.42
C PRO A 208 29.67 -0.43 15.37
N GLY A 209 28.62 0.15 14.80
CA GLY A 209 28.68 1.27 13.85
C GLY A 209 28.67 2.66 14.49
N ASN A 210 28.75 2.75 15.84
CA ASN A 210 28.74 4.03 16.54
C ASN A 210 29.97 4.88 16.22
N VAL A 211 29.75 6.14 15.86
CA VAL A 211 30.80 7.11 15.50
C VAL A 211 30.61 8.48 16.16
N GLY A 212 29.50 8.70 16.85
CA GLY A 212 29.18 9.97 17.51
C GLY A 212 28.09 9.81 18.57
N LEU A 213 27.98 10.83 19.43
CA LEU A 213 26.87 10.99 20.37
C LEU A 213 26.24 12.36 20.19
N ALA A 214 24.89 12.40 20.21
CA ALA A 214 24.12 13.64 20.10
C ALA A 214 23.48 14.01 21.44
N VAL A 215 23.57 15.30 21.82
CA VAL A 215 22.94 15.89 23.01
C VAL A 215 22.08 17.08 22.63
N GLY A 216 21.01 17.32 23.36
CA GLY A 216 20.16 18.51 23.13
C GLY A 216 20.82 19.76 23.64
N PRO A 217 20.97 20.86 22.85
CA PRO A 217 21.72 22.04 23.24
C PRO A 217 21.20 22.68 24.54
N ASP A 218 19.87 22.74 24.69
CA ASP A 218 19.21 23.39 25.82
C ASP A 218 18.81 22.43 26.95
N ILE A 219 19.06 21.13 26.80
CA ILE A 219 18.75 20.13 27.83
C ILE A 219 19.74 20.26 29.00
N ASP A 220 19.23 20.14 30.23
CA ASP A 220 20.03 20.08 31.44
C ASP A 220 20.58 18.66 31.67
N TYR A 221 21.89 18.53 31.79
CA TYR A 221 22.60 17.29 32.09
C TYR A 221 23.19 17.36 33.50
N VAL A 222 23.35 16.20 34.10
CA VAL A 222 23.97 16.05 35.39
C VAL A 222 25.13 15.07 35.31
N ARG A 223 26.22 15.41 35.96
CA ARG A 223 27.30 14.48 36.32
C ARG A 223 27.01 13.98 37.71
N VAL A 224 26.87 12.68 37.86
CA VAL A 224 26.60 12.03 39.15
C VAL A 224 27.72 11.06 39.51
N ARG A 225 27.98 10.87 40.82
CA ARG A 225 28.81 9.82 41.34
C ARG A 225 27.98 8.72 41.95
N VAL A 226 28.27 7.47 41.61
CA VAL A 226 27.64 6.31 42.24
C VAL A 226 28.11 6.17 43.68
N ALA A 227 27.19 6.35 44.63
CA ALA A 227 27.49 6.32 46.06
C ALA A 227 27.34 4.92 46.67
N GLU A 228 26.39 4.13 46.21
CA GLU A 228 26.10 2.81 46.73
C GLU A 228 25.70 1.85 45.59
N GLN A 229 26.08 0.56 45.71
CA GLN A 229 25.64 -0.48 44.80
C GLN A 229 24.12 -0.68 44.88
N PRO A 230 23.45 -1.12 43.79
CA PRO A 230 22.03 -1.40 43.82
C PRO A 230 21.71 -2.49 44.83
N SER A 231 20.53 -2.41 45.47
CA SER A 231 20.10 -3.43 46.41
C SER A 231 20.00 -4.81 45.68
N ALA A 232 20.27 -5.90 46.42
CA ALA A 232 20.39 -7.28 45.92
C ALA A 232 19.14 -7.83 45.14
N LYS A 233 18.07 -7.05 44.98
CA LYS A 233 16.90 -7.38 44.15
C LYS A 233 17.14 -7.20 42.65
N TRP A 234 18.25 -6.62 42.23
CA TRP A 234 18.60 -6.41 40.83
C TRP A 234 19.64 -7.45 40.41
N GLN A 235 19.19 -8.51 39.77
CA GLN A 235 20.05 -9.53 39.16
C GLN A 235 19.92 -9.36 37.63
N GLY A 236 20.85 -8.63 37.02
CA GLY A 236 20.95 -8.45 35.56
C GLY A 236 22.40 -8.27 35.16
N ARG A 237 22.69 -8.39 33.86
CA ARG A 237 23.99 -8.02 33.29
C ARG A 237 24.22 -6.50 33.41
N GLY A 238 25.44 -6.09 33.60
CA GLY A 238 25.87 -4.68 33.65
C GLY A 238 25.74 -4.06 35.04
N PHE A 239 26.16 -2.86 35.19
CA PHE A 239 25.99 -1.85 36.23
C PHE A 239 27.22 -0.95 36.31
N ALA A 240 27.12 0.17 37.06
CA ALA A 240 28.23 0.99 37.44
C ALA A 240 28.80 0.52 38.79
N GLU A 241 30.10 0.77 39.02
CA GLU A 241 30.73 0.52 40.27
C GLU A 241 30.64 1.74 41.20
N VAL A 242 30.83 1.54 42.50
CA VAL A 242 30.89 2.66 43.46
C VAL A 242 32.08 3.57 43.07
N ASN A 243 31.82 4.87 43.04
CA ASN A 243 32.67 5.97 42.57
C ASN A 243 32.67 6.18 41.03
N ASP A 244 32.02 5.34 40.22
CA ASP A 244 31.84 5.67 38.82
C ASP A 244 31.09 7.02 38.66
N GLN A 245 31.52 7.80 37.70
CA GLN A 245 30.87 9.06 37.33
C GLN A 245 30.09 8.88 36.05
N LEU A 246 28.79 9.24 36.06
CA LEU A 246 27.89 9.08 34.95
C LEU A 246 27.30 10.43 34.54
N ILE A 247 27.16 10.68 33.23
CA ILE A 247 26.54 11.87 32.66
C ILE A 247 25.26 11.47 31.89
N LEU A 248 24.13 12.10 32.21
CA LEU A 248 22.84 11.90 31.54
C LEU A 248 21.93 13.12 31.77
N ALA A 249 20.83 13.20 31.05
CA ALA A 249 19.84 14.27 31.24
C ALA A 249 19.26 14.24 32.67
N LYS A 250 19.20 15.41 33.31
CA LYS A 250 18.73 15.59 34.69
C LYS A 250 17.33 15.04 34.92
N ASP A 251 16.41 15.33 33.98
CA ASP A 251 15.02 14.91 34.09
C ASP A 251 14.83 13.38 34.02
N LEU A 252 15.75 12.68 33.38
CA LEU A 252 15.72 11.23 33.22
C LEU A 252 16.50 10.46 34.30
N MET A 253 17.26 11.16 35.15
CA MET A 253 18.09 10.56 36.19
C MET A 253 17.33 9.55 37.07
N GLY A 254 16.14 9.93 37.55
CA GLY A 254 15.30 9.07 38.40
C GLY A 254 14.71 7.84 37.71
N HIS A 255 14.55 7.90 36.40
CA HIS A 255 14.04 6.80 35.57
C HIS A 255 15.15 5.83 35.14
N VAL A 256 16.33 6.34 34.87
CA VAL A 256 17.47 5.57 34.36
C VAL A 256 18.27 4.92 35.49
N LEU A 257 18.70 5.73 36.48
CA LEU A 257 19.60 5.27 37.52
C LEU A 257 18.88 4.43 38.56
N ARG A 258 19.52 3.32 38.94
CA ARG A 258 19.03 2.40 39.97
C ARG A 258 19.96 2.39 41.21
N HIS A 259 21.01 3.19 41.18
CA HIS A 259 21.97 3.39 42.24
C HIS A 259 21.59 4.62 43.05
N LYS A 260 22.07 4.68 44.29
CA LYS A 260 22.10 5.93 45.02
C LYS A 260 23.27 6.75 44.51
N VAL A 261 23.01 7.96 44.10
CA VAL A 261 23.98 8.84 43.44
C VAL A 261 24.09 10.18 44.15
N GLU A 262 25.24 10.80 44.00
CA GLU A 262 25.54 12.17 44.40
C GLU A 262 25.69 13.01 43.14
N ILE A 263 24.97 14.14 43.02
CA ILE A 263 25.13 15.08 41.91
C ILE A 263 26.42 15.89 42.18
N LEU A 264 27.36 15.80 41.25
CA LEU A 264 28.62 16.53 41.32
C LEU A 264 28.55 17.85 40.58
N GLU A 265 27.87 17.90 39.44
CA GLU A 265 27.81 19.05 38.54
C GLU A 265 26.55 19.03 37.72
N GLU A 266 26.04 20.21 37.39
CA GLU A 266 24.96 20.41 36.40
C GLU A 266 25.53 21.22 35.22
N MET A 267 25.15 20.86 33.99
CA MET A 267 25.65 21.46 32.76
C MET A 267 24.63 21.46 31.65
N LYS A 268 24.80 22.29 30.64
CA LYS A 268 24.00 22.24 29.41
C LYS A 268 24.57 21.27 28.37
N GLY A 269 23.76 20.83 27.41
CA GLY A 269 24.27 20.01 26.31
C GLY A 269 25.37 20.71 25.51
N THR A 270 25.33 22.04 25.40
CA THR A 270 26.38 22.83 24.78
C THR A 270 27.73 22.69 25.45
N ASP A 271 27.77 22.42 26.77
CA ASP A 271 29.02 22.25 27.53
C ASP A 271 29.65 20.86 27.28
N LEU A 272 28.86 19.90 26.80
CA LEU A 272 29.29 18.56 26.42
C LEU A 272 29.79 18.47 24.97
N ALA A 273 29.41 19.42 24.14
CA ALA A 273 29.80 19.42 22.73
C ALA A 273 31.32 19.57 22.56
N GLY A 274 31.88 18.76 21.64
CA GLY A 274 33.32 18.72 21.37
C GLY A 274 34.13 17.80 22.29
N LEU A 275 33.51 17.21 23.33
CA LEU A 275 34.18 16.15 24.11
C LEU A 275 34.26 14.88 23.24
N HIS A 276 35.39 14.14 23.44
CA HIS A 276 35.61 12.87 22.74
C HIS A 276 35.52 11.69 23.71
N TYR A 277 35.16 10.53 23.17
CA TYR A 277 35.03 9.30 23.94
C TYR A 277 35.70 8.11 23.25
N ASN A 278 35.98 7.05 23.98
CA ASN A 278 36.59 5.84 23.46
C ASN A 278 35.51 4.98 22.72
N PRO A 279 35.79 4.50 21.48
CA PRO A 279 34.84 3.66 20.76
C PRO A 279 34.48 2.40 21.52
N LEU A 280 33.20 1.97 21.46
CA LEU A 280 32.73 0.73 22.07
C LEU A 280 33.36 -0.52 21.45
N PHE A 281 33.52 -0.48 20.14
CA PHE A 281 34.06 -1.57 19.32
C PHE A 281 35.26 -1.05 18.51
N PRO A 282 36.46 -0.99 19.11
CA PRO A 282 37.66 -0.47 18.45
C PRO A 282 37.97 -1.23 17.15
N GLY A 283 38.11 -0.53 16.05
CA GLY A 283 38.42 -1.10 14.73
C GLY A 283 37.22 -1.53 13.89
N ALA A 284 35.99 -1.48 14.41
CA ALA A 284 34.76 -1.74 13.63
C ALA A 284 34.52 -0.69 12.55
N VAL A 285 34.85 0.57 12.84
CA VAL A 285 34.81 1.69 11.88
C VAL A 285 36.21 2.31 11.78
N ASP A 286 36.65 2.64 10.56
CA ASP A 286 37.93 3.36 10.35
C ASP A 286 37.70 4.87 10.50
N GLY A 287 38.25 5.44 11.57
CA GLY A 287 38.18 6.88 11.83
C GLY A 287 39.31 7.69 11.19
N LYS A 288 40.18 7.09 10.38
CA LYS A 288 41.30 7.81 9.76
C LYS A 288 40.77 8.91 8.84
N GLY A 289 41.31 10.14 9.06
CA GLY A 289 40.91 11.31 8.31
C GLY A 289 39.64 12.03 8.83
N HIS A 290 39.03 11.52 9.90
CA HIS A 290 37.85 12.10 10.53
C HIS A 290 38.18 12.56 11.96
N SER A 291 38.59 13.84 12.12
CA SER A 291 38.95 14.39 13.43
C SER A 291 37.83 14.38 14.46
N GLU A 292 36.59 14.46 13.97
CA GLU A 292 35.34 14.52 14.75
C GLU A 292 34.81 13.14 15.12
N ALA A 293 35.39 12.05 14.62
CA ALA A 293 34.96 10.70 14.98
C ALA A 293 35.01 10.50 16.51
N TRP A 294 33.93 9.86 17.03
CA TRP A 294 33.73 9.60 18.46
C TRP A 294 33.70 10.87 19.32
N SER A 295 33.14 11.96 18.80
CA SER A 295 32.87 13.19 19.55
C SER A 295 31.36 13.30 19.89
N ILE A 296 31.07 14.25 20.78
CA ILE A 296 29.73 14.66 21.19
C ILE A 296 29.37 15.91 20.43
N VAL A 297 28.18 15.95 19.81
CA VAL A 297 27.66 17.11 19.10
C VAL A 297 26.27 17.47 19.60
N THR A 298 25.83 18.70 19.37
CA THR A 298 24.44 19.11 19.65
C THR A 298 23.52 18.75 18.50
N ALA A 299 22.29 18.33 18.83
CA ALA A 299 21.25 18.08 17.84
C ALA A 299 19.85 18.38 18.40
N ASP A 300 19.00 19.05 17.58
CA ASP A 300 17.68 19.50 18.01
C ASP A 300 16.66 18.36 18.17
N PHE A 301 16.90 17.21 17.56
CA PHE A 301 16.02 16.04 17.65
C PHE A 301 16.16 15.26 18.98
N VAL A 302 17.14 15.58 19.82
CA VAL A 302 17.32 14.92 21.12
C VAL A 302 16.22 15.35 22.07
N THR A 303 15.54 14.39 22.70
CA THR A 303 14.45 14.63 23.64
C THR A 303 14.73 13.98 25.00
N THR A 304 13.91 14.34 26.01
CA THR A 304 13.91 13.75 27.35
C THR A 304 12.64 12.94 27.62
N THR A 305 11.94 12.47 26.58
CA THR A 305 10.74 11.63 26.73
C THR A 305 11.09 10.22 27.16
N ASP A 306 12.18 9.67 26.60
CA ASP A 306 12.71 8.33 26.89
C ASP A 306 14.23 8.32 26.87
N GLY A 307 14.82 7.20 27.31
CA GLY A 307 16.26 6.96 27.25
C GLY A 307 17.06 7.74 28.29
N THR A 308 18.15 8.40 27.87
CA THR A 308 19.10 9.11 28.70
C THR A 308 19.23 10.59 28.36
N GLY A 309 18.55 11.08 27.34
CA GLY A 309 18.79 12.40 26.75
C GLY A 309 20.08 12.48 25.93
N VAL A 310 20.69 11.33 25.63
CA VAL A 310 21.85 11.20 24.74
C VAL A 310 21.52 10.14 23.68
N VAL A 311 21.67 10.50 22.43
CA VAL A 311 21.44 9.59 21.30
C VAL A 311 22.77 9.12 20.73
N HIS A 312 22.95 7.79 20.61
CA HIS A 312 24.11 7.25 19.91
C HIS A 312 23.91 7.36 18.40
N THR A 313 24.92 7.76 17.66
CA THR A 313 24.87 7.98 16.21
C THR A 313 25.62 6.87 15.48
N ALA A 314 24.88 6.15 14.61
CA ALA A 314 25.40 5.18 13.66
C ALA A 314 25.00 5.61 12.24
N VAL A 315 25.85 6.39 11.58
CA VAL A 315 25.57 7.18 10.36
C VAL A 315 24.83 6.39 9.28
N MET A 316 25.13 5.11 9.12
CA MET A 316 24.57 4.31 8.01
C MET A 316 23.20 3.65 8.33
N TYR A 317 22.64 3.82 9.55
CA TYR A 317 21.48 3.03 10.01
C TYR A 317 20.35 3.87 10.62
N GLY A 318 20.36 5.19 10.48
CA GLY A 318 19.30 6.09 10.91
C GLY A 318 19.27 7.36 10.05
N GLU A 319 18.09 7.88 9.69
CA GLU A 319 17.98 9.09 8.86
C GLU A 319 18.55 10.32 9.56
N ASP A 320 18.21 10.51 10.84
CA ASP A 320 18.75 11.60 11.64
C ASP A 320 20.26 11.43 11.89
N ASP A 321 20.70 10.19 12.13
CA ASP A 321 22.13 9.84 12.30
C ASP A 321 22.92 10.14 11.03
N TYR A 322 22.36 9.83 9.86
CA TYR A 322 22.98 10.08 8.57
C TYR A 322 23.16 11.58 8.31
N ASN A 323 22.09 12.35 8.49
CA ASN A 323 22.12 13.79 8.30
C ASN A 323 23.09 14.48 9.28
N LEU A 324 23.04 14.09 10.54
CA LEU A 324 23.96 14.58 11.58
C LEU A 324 25.40 14.19 11.25
N GLY A 325 25.64 12.94 10.84
CA GLY A 325 26.96 12.43 10.51
C GLY A 325 27.63 13.17 9.36
N LEU A 326 26.87 13.46 8.29
CA LEU A 326 27.36 14.25 7.16
C LEU A 326 27.69 15.70 7.58
N ALA A 327 26.79 16.33 8.36
CA ALA A 327 26.98 17.70 8.84
C ALA A 327 28.19 17.82 9.80
N SER A 328 28.45 16.78 10.59
CA SER A 328 29.55 16.74 11.58
C SER A 328 30.87 16.17 11.03
N GLY A 329 30.87 15.65 9.80
CA GLY A 329 32.07 15.04 9.20
C GLY A 329 32.44 13.69 9.79
N TYR A 330 31.48 12.94 10.33
CA TYR A 330 31.71 11.59 10.85
C TYR A 330 31.97 10.57 9.72
N PRO A 331 32.69 9.47 10.00
CA PRO A 331 32.90 8.42 9.03
C PRO A 331 31.58 7.75 8.65
N ALA A 332 31.27 7.67 7.35
CA ALA A 332 30.10 6.98 6.79
C ALA A 332 30.53 5.60 6.28
N GLN A 333 30.56 4.62 7.15
CA GLN A 333 31.02 3.27 6.84
C GLN A 333 30.00 2.23 7.30
N HIS A 334 29.64 1.30 6.41
CA HIS A 334 28.81 0.16 6.76
C HIS A 334 29.59 -0.86 7.60
N THR A 335 28.96 -1.34 8.66
CA THR A 335 29.38 -2.50 9.47
C THR A 335 28.54 -3.73 9.21
N VAL A 336 27.44 -3.57 8.48
CA VAL A 336 26.48 -4.63 8.09
C VAL A 336 26.36 -4.66 6.57
N GLY A 337 26.35 -5.86 6.00
CA GLY A 337 26.17 -6.09 4.56
C GLY A 337 24.70 -6.04 4.15
N MET A 338 24.46 -6.08 2.84
CA MET A 338 23.08 -6.13 2.29
C MET A 338 22.37 -7.45 2.62
N ASP A 339 23.07 -8.50 2.99
CA ASP A 339 22.54 -9.76 3.54
C ASP A 339 22.03 -9.61 4.99
N GLY A 340 22.20 -8.43 5.60
CA GLY A 340 21.88 -8.14 6.99
C GLY A 340 22.85 -8.74 8.00
N CYS A 341 23.99 -9.27 7.54
CA CYS A 341 25.02 -9.84 8.41
C CYS A 341 26.16 -8.85 8.65
N PHE A 342 26.82 -8.95 9.80
CA PHE A 342 27.99 -8.14 10.06
C PHE A 342 29.11 -8.42 9.07
N ILE A 343 29.67 -7.35 8.49
CA ILE A 343 30.79 -7.41 7.54
C ILE A 343 32.04 -7.94 8.26
N ARG A 344 32.83 -8.78 7.57
CA ARG A 344 34.08 -9.29 8.10
C ARG A 344 35.04 -8.14 8.47
N GLY A 345 35.53 -8.18 9.69
CA GLY A 345 36.41 -7.16 10.27
C GLY A 345 35.70 -6.17 11.19
N THR A 346 34.36 -6.28 11.33
CA THR A 346 33.62 -5.50 12.32
C THR A 346 33.97 -5.95 13.73
N HIS A 347 33.82 -7.23 14.01
CA HIS A 347 34.31 -7.85 15.28
C HIS A 347 34.31 -9.38 15.14
N PRO A 348 35.39 -10.09 15.61
CA PRO A 348 35.54 -11.55 15.40
C PRO A 348 34.37 -12.42 15.85
N LYS A 349 33.59 -11.96 16.85
CA LYS A 349 32.39 -12.69 17.34
C LYS A 349 31.09 -12.31 16.64
N LEU A 350 31.10 -11.29 15.79
CA LEU A 350 29.91 -10.79 15.07
C LEU A 350 29.99 -11.09 13.58
N ASP A 351 31.19 -11.14 13.02
CA ASP A 351 31.45 -11.29 11.59
C ASP A 351 30.63 -12.43 10.95
N GLY A 352 29.80 -12.11 9.95
CA GLY A 352 28.97 -13.06 9.22
C GLY A 352 27.70 -13.50 9.95
N ILE A 353 27.37 -12.96 11.13
CA ILE A 353 26.13 -13.28 11.85
C ILE A 353 25.06 -12.25 11.51
N TYR A 354 23.82 -12.69 11.34
CA TYR A 354 22.68 -11.81 11.10
C TYR A 354 22.42 -10.90 12.30
N VAL A 355 22.18 -9.61 12.05
CA VAL A 355 22.13 -8.57 13.08
C VAL A 355 21.10 -8.81 14.18
N LYS A 356 19.93 -9.37 13.84
CA LYS A 356 18.88 -9.66 14.83
C LYS A 356 19.18 -10.87 15.72
N ASP A 357 20.18 -11.68 15.36
CA ASP A 357 20.66 -12.82 16.16
C ASP A 357 21.85 -12.44 17.05
N CYS A 358 22.31 -11.18 17.00
CA CYS A 358 23.53 -10.73 17.67
C CYS A 358 23.31 -10.02 19.00
N ASP A 359 22.09 -9.72 19.39
CA ASP A 359 21.83 -8.88 20.58
C ASP A 359 22.49 -9.44 21.84
N ASP A 360 22.31 -10.73 22.15
CA ASP A 360 22.95 -11.36 23.29
C ASP A 360 24.48 -11.33 23.23
N ILE A 361 25.08 -11.50 22.05
CA ILE A 361 26.53 -11.45 21.86
C ILE A 361 27.03 -10.03 22.13
N ILE A 362 26.35 -9.01 21.64
CA ILE A 362 26.70 -7.61 21.84
C ILE A 362 26.56 -7.23 23.31
N LEU A 363 25.47 -7.65 23.96
CA LEU A 363 25.29 -7.40 25.40
C LEU A 363 26.42 -8.05 26.26
N ASP A 364 26.80 -9.27 25.90
CA ASP A 364 27.91 -9.95 26.60
C ASP A 364 29.26 -9.24 26.38
N LEU A 365 29.53 -8.74 25.16
CA LEU A 365 30.73 -7.97 24.86
C LEU A 365 30.77 -6.65 25.65
N LEU A 366 29.64 -5.93 25.68
CA LEU A 366 29.51 -4.70 26.47
C LEU A 366 29.62 -4.95 27.97
N ASN A 367 29.09 -6.06 28.46
CA ASN A 367 29.23 -6.45 29.86
C ASN A 367 30.68 -6.81 30.23
N GLN A 368 31.36 -7.59 29.37
CA GLN A 368 32.77 -7.97 29.56
C GLN A 368 33.71 -6.76 29.55
N SER A 369 33.40 -5.74 28.72
CA SER A 369 34.18 -4.47 28.70
C SER A 369 33.79 -3.47 29.77
N GLY A 370 32.79 -3.80 30.62
CA GLY A 370 32.29 -2.88 31.64
C GLY A 370 31.46 -1.72 31.11
N ARG A 371 31.06 -1.76 29.82
CA ARG A 371 30.33 -0.68 29.15
C ARG A 371 28.81 -0.85 29.23
N LEU A 372 28.28 -2.01 29.57
CA LEU A 372 26.86 -2.22 29.78
C LEU A 372 26.48 -1.67 31.17
N TYR A 373 25.54 -0.71 31.19
CA TYR A 373 24.95 -0.25 32.43
C TYR A 373 23.76 -1.09 32.84
N ARG A 374 22.80 -1.35 31.87
CA ARG A 374 21.58 -2.11 32.11
C ARG A 374 20.95 -2.55 30.80
N GLU A 375 20.30 -3.70 30.82
CA GLU A 375 19.39 -4.18 29.79
C GLU A 375 17.95 -4.24 30.34
N HIS A 376 16.95 -4.14 29.46
CA HIS A 376 15.54 -4.43 29.76
C HIS A 376 14.79 -4.73 28.49
N LEU A 377 13.69 -5.46 28.61
CA LEU A 377 12.77 -5.65 27.48
C LEU A 377 11.94 -4.39 27.25
N TYR A 378 11.88 -3.95 26.01
CA TYR A 378 11.14 -2.78 25.60
C TYR A 378 10.16 -3.16 24.48
N THR A 379 8.90 -2.76 24.63
CA THR A 379 7.85 -3.03 23.65
C THR A 379 7.63 -1.78 22.82
N HIS A 380 7.76 -1.93 21.51
CA HIS A 380 7.58 -0.83 20.55
C HIS A 380 7.11 -1.32 19.19
N ASP A 381 6.63 -0.40 18.34
CA ASP A 381 6.33 -0.69 16.96
C ASP A 381 7.60 -0.76 16.14
N TYR A 382 7.78 -1.85 15.37
CA TYR A 382 8.92 -2.06 14.50
C TYR A 382 8.48 -2.40 13.07
N PRO A 383 9.11 -1.83 12.02
CA PRO A 383 8.73 -2.08 10.65
C PRO A 383 9.17 -3.46 10.17
N HIS A 384 8.25 -4.18 9.55
CA HIS A 384 8.49 -5.47 8.90
C HIS A 384 8.14 -5.41 7.42
N CYS A 385 8.76 -6.26 6.64
CA CYS A 385 8.37 -6.47 5.27
C CYS A 385 6.91 -6.94 5.20
N TRP A 386 6.05 -6.16 4.57
CA TRP A 386 4.62 -6.46 4.46
C TRP A 386 4.29 -7.75 3.68
N ARG A 387 5.27 -8.31 2.94
CA ARG A 387 5.16 -9.55 2.16
C ARG A 387 5.73 -10.78 2.86
N THR A 388 6.92 -10.66 3.45
CA THR A 388 7.65 -11.80 4.03
C THR A 388 7.61 -11.83 5.55
N ASP A 389 7.13 -10.75 6.16
CA ASP A 389 7.07 -10.62 7.61
C ASP A 389 8.44 -10.49 8.30
N HIS A 390 9.49 -10.30 7.51
CA HIS A 390 10.87 -10.15 7.99
C HIS A 390 11.12 -8.73 8.51
N PRO A 391 11.85 -8.52 9.61
CA PRO A 391 12.17 -7.19 10.11
C PRO A 391 12.99 -6.40 9.10
N LEU A 392 12.66 -5.12 8.91
CA LEU A 392 13.40 -4.21 8.04
C LEU A 392 14.59 -3.62 8.79
N LEU A 393 15.66 -3.34 8.06
CA LEU A 393 16.78 -2.55 8.53
C LEU A 393 16.74 -1.16 7.89
N TYR A 394 17.01 -0.12 8.64
CA TYR A 394 17.30 1.18 8.04
C TYR A 394 18.75 1.15 7.54
N TYR A 395 18.93 1.45 6.23
CA TYR A 395 20.20 1.22 5.54
C TYR A 395 20.49 2.36 4.54
N ALA A 396 21.65 3.01 4.68
CA ALA A 396 22.07 4.07 3.76
C ALA A 396 22.49 3.48 2.41
N MET A 397 21.86 3.90 1.34
CA MET A 397 22.11 3.38 -0.02
C MET A 397 21.72 4.38 -1.10
N ASP A 398 22.25 4.19 -2.30
CA ASP A 398 21.83 4.94 -3.49
C ASP A 398 20.44 4.50 -3.94
N SER A 399 19.63 5.46 -4.34
CA SER A 399 18.31 5.20 -4.92
C SER A 399 17.88 6.35 -5.81
N TRP A 400 16.93 6.09 -6.72
CA TRP A 400 16.23 7.12 -7.48
C TRP A 400 14.96 7.53 -6.75
N PHE A 401 14.74 8.85 -6.69
CA PHE A 401 13.63 9.45 -5.96
C PHE A 401 12.81 10.37 -6.86
N VAL A 402 11.49 10.36 -6.64
CA VAL A 402 10.62 11.46 -7.08
C VAL A 402 10.47 12.44 -5.91
N ARG A 403 10.79 13.71 -6.15
CA ARG A 403 10.76 14.81 -5.16
C ARG A 403 9.31 15.20 -4.83
N MET A 404 8.63 14.34 -4.08
CA MET A 404 7.24 14.57 -3.69
C MET A 404 7.07 15.75 -2.75
N THR A 405 8.10 16.06 -1.97
CA THR A 405 8.12 17.22 -1.07
C THR A 405 7.98 18.55 -1.81
N ALA A 406 8.46 18.65 -3.06
CA ALA A 406 8.31 19.83 -3.90
C ALA A 406 6.87 20.09 -4.39
N VAL A 407 6.04 19.06 -4.44
CA VAL A 407 4.63 19.14 -4.89
C VAL A 407 3.64 18.91 -3.75
N LYS A 408 4.08 18.99 -2.50
CA LYS A 408 3.29 18.68 -1.31
C LYS A 408 2.00 19.51 -1.22
N GLU A 409 2.08 20.80 -1.44
CA GLU A 409 0.89 21.68 -1.38
C GLU A 409 -0.10 21.32 -2.50
N GLN A 410 0.39 21.09 -3.71
CA GLN A 410 -0.44 20.76 -4.85
C GLN A 410 -1.13 19.39 -4.70
N ILE A 411 -0.45 18.38 -4.15
CA ILE A 411 -1.07 17.06 -3.92
C ILE A 411 -2.12 17.11 -2.82
N LEU A 412 -1.96 17.97 -1.81
CA LEU A 412 -2.97 18.22 -0.79
C LEU A 412 -4.21 18.91 -1.39
N GLU A 413 -4.02 19.92 -2.24
CA GLU A 413 -5.12 20.56 -2.97
C GLU A 413 -5.84 19.57 -3.88
N ASN A 414 -5.11 18.76 -4.62
CA ASN A 414 -5.66 17.70 -5.47
C ASN A 414 -6.47 16.69 -4.65
N ASN A 415 -5.95 16.23 -3.51
CA ASN A 415 -6.68 15.34 -2.60
C ASN A 415 -8.00 15.97 -2.09
N ASN A 416 -7.98 17.25 -1.77
CA ASN A 416 -9.18 17.98 -1.30
C ASN A 416 -10.23 18.18 -2.41
N SER A 417 -9.83 18.10 -3.67
CA SER A 417 -10.76 18.18 -4.82
C SER A 417 -11.45 16.85 -5.13
N VAL A 418 -10.96 15.72 -4.59
CA VAL A 418 -11.57 14.40 -4.76
C VAL A 418 -12.78 14.24 -3.85
N GLU A 419 -13.88 13.73 -4.40
CA GLU A 419 -15.05 13.31 -3.63
C GLU A 419 -14.79 11.94 -2.99
N TRP A 420 -14.44 11.94 -1.71
CA TRP A 420 -14.17 10.73 -0.94
C TRP A 420 -15.44 10.18 -0.29
N ALA A 421 -15.68 8.89 -0.43
CA ALA A 421 -16.69 8.15 0.32
C ALA A 421 -16.00 7.07 1.20
N PRO A 422 -15.90 7.25 2.53
CA PRO A 422 -16.40 8.40 3.29
C PRO A 422 -15.45 9.61 3.23
N PRO A 423 -15.93 10.84 3.45
CA PRO A 423 -15.10 12.05 3.46
C PRO A 423 -13.93 11.98 4.45
N SER A 424 -14.10 11.29 5.58
CA SER A 424 -13.07 11.09 6.61
C SER A 424 -11.84 10.33 6.12
N THR A 425 -11.94 9.52 5.07
CA THR A 425 -10.76 8.87 4.47
C THR A 425 -9.86 9.90 3.78
N GLY A 426 -10.44 10.83 3.03
CA GLY A 426 -9.69 11.87 2.33
C GLY A 426 -9.06 12.90 3.28
N SER A 427 -9.84 13.45 4.21
CA SER A 427 -9.37 14.48 5.14
C SER A 427 -8.50 13.94 6.28
N GLY A 428 -8.80 12.72 6.78
CA GLY A 428 -8.04 12.06 7.84
C GLY A 428 -6.89 11.22 7.26
N ARG A 429 -7.11 9.90 7.13
CA ARG A 429 -6.04 8.94 6.81
C ARG A 429 -5.18 9.32 5.58
N MET A 430 -5.79 9.80 4.49
CA MET A 430 -5.05 10.25 3.30
C MET A 430 -4.41 11.63 3.54
N GLY A 431 -5.17 12.60 4.04
CA GLY A 431 -4.68 13.97 4.29
C GLY A 431 -3.55 14.03 5.30
N GLU A 432 -3.64 13.28 6.40
CA GLU A 432 -2.56 13.17 7.40
C GLU A 432 -1.28 12.59 6.80
N TRP A 433 -1.41 11.56 5.96
CA TRP A 433 -0.28 10.99 5.24
C TRP A 433 0.39 12.02 4.33
N LEU A 434 -0.39 12.69 3.49
CA LEU A 434 0.12 13.70 2.57
C LEU A 434 0.74 14.91 3.28
N SER A 435 0.26 15.24 4.48
CA SER A 435 0.84 16.30 5.32
C SER A 435 2.24 15.96 5.83
N ASN A 436 2.57 14.66 5.94
CA ASN A 436 3.87 14.16 6.36
C ASN A 436 4.64 13.49 5.20
N LEU A 437 4.36 13.92 3.97
CA LEU A 437 4.89 13.31 2.75
C LEU A 437 6.42 13.40 2.68
N LYS A 438 7.06 12.29 2.38
CA LYS A 438 8.49 12.16 2.06
C LYS A 438 8.68 11.97 0.55
N ASP A 439 9.91 12.19 0.06
CA ASP A 439 10.26 11.86 -1.31
C ASP A 439 10.07 10.36 -1.57
N TRP A 440 9.56 10.01 -2.73
CA TRP A 440 9.24 8.64 -3.10
C TRP A 440 10.47 7.94 -3.68
N ALA A 441 11.05 6.98 -2.96
CA ALA A 441 12.08 6.11 -3.49
C ALA A 441 11.44 5.13 -4.50
N ILE A 442 11.78 5.29 -5.78
CA ILE A 442 11.15 4.52 -6.87
C ILE A 442 12.01 3.38 -7.42
N SER A 443 13.32 3.34 -7.14
CA SER A 443 14.18 2.26 -7.60
C SER A 443 14.13 1.05 -6.68
N ARG A 444 14.19 -0.15 -7.28
CA ARG A 444 14.25 -1.43 -6.58
C ARG A 444 15.40 -2.26 -7.13
N GLU A 445 16.15 -2.89 -6.21
CA GLU A 445 17.26 -3.81 -6.49
C GLU A 445 16.71 -5.21 -6.88
N ARG A 446 15.83 -5.22 -7.90
CA ARG A 446 15.09 -6.42 -8.32
C ARG A 446 15.23 -6.68 -9.81
N TYR A 447 14.67 -7.78 -10.29
CA TYR A 447 14.85 -8.29 -11.64
C TYR A 447 13.60 -8.16 -12.51
N TRP A 448 12.41 -8.45 -11.94
CA TRP A 448 11.13 -8.43 -12.64
C TRP A 448 10.31 -7.19 -12.34
N GLY A 449 10.25 -6.27 -13.29
CA GLY A 449 9.52 -5.00 -13.18
C GLY A 449 9.85 -4.09 -14.34
N THR A 450 9.15 -2.95 -14.43
CA THR A 450 9.44 -1.91 -15.38
C THR A 450 10.84 -1.33 -15.12
N PRO A 451 11.80 -1.43 -16.06
CA PRO A 451 13.14 -0.90 -15.86
C PRO A 451 13.16 0.63 -15.74
N ILE A 452 14.01 1.17 -14.88
CA ILE A 452 14.21 2.63 -14.82
C ILE A 452 14.86 3.09 -16.14
N PRO A 453 14.25 4.05 -16.87
CA PRO A 453 14.72 4.48 -18.20
C PRO A 453 15.79 5.55 -18.11
N VAL A 454 16.78 5.41 -17.24
CA VAL A 454 17.88 6.36 -17.10
C VAL A 454 19.18 5.71 -17.52
N TRP A 455 19.88 6.36 -18.43
CA TRP A 455 21.21 6.01 -18.88
C TRP A 455 22.23 7.02 -18.40
N ILE A 456 23.39 6.55 -17.96
CA ILE A 456 24.49 7.38 -17.45
C ILE A 456 25.70 7.22 -18.34
N CYS A 457 26.28 8.35 -18.76
CA CYS A 457 27.49 8.37 -19.56
C CYS A 457 28.70 7.97 -18.72
N GLY A 458 29.47 6.99 -19.19
CA GLY A 458 30.68 6.53 -18.52
C GLY A 458 31.85 7.52 -18.56
N GLU A 459 31.82 8.52 -19.45
CA GLU A 459 32.91 9.52 -19.60
C GLU A 459 32.61 10.82 -18.85
N CYS A 460 31.41 11.40 -19.03
CA CYS A 460 31.11 12.73 -18.49
C CYS A 460 30.11 12.70 -17.33
N GLY A 461 29.53 11.54 -17.01
CA GLY A 461 28.54 11.40 -15.95
C GLY A 461 27.15 11.98 -16.28
N HIS A 462 26.92 12.41 -17.56
CA HIS A 462 25.62 12.93 -17.97
C HIS A 462 24.53 11.87 -17.80
N GLU A 463 23.41 12.24 -17.15
CA GLU A 463 22.23 11.40 -16.92
C GLU A 463 21.17 11.75 -17.97
N HIS A 464 20.66 10.75 -18.68
CA HIS A 464 19.61 10.93 -19.68
C HIS A 464 18.44 9.98 -19.43
N CYS A 465 17.24 10.54 -19.26
CA CYS A 465 16.00 9.78 -19.07
C CYS A 465 15.30 9.61 -20.42
N ILE A 466 15.14 8.36 -20.86
CA ILE A 466 14.44 7.99 -22.10
C ILE A 466 12.92 7.97 -21.84
N GLY A 467 12.15 8.61 -22.72
CA GLY A 467 10.69 8.66 -22.62
C GLY A 467 9.94 7.86 -23.68
N SER A 468 10.63 7.31 -24.69
CA SER A 468 9.99 6.51 -25.73
C SER A 468 10.94 5.55 -26.43
N ARG A 469 10.37 4.53 -27.06
CA ARG A 469 11.11 3.61 -27.94
C ARG A 469 11.74 4.35 -29.13
N GLY A 470 11.02 5.29 -29.71
CA GLY A 470 11.53 6.09 -30.83
C GLY A 470 12.72 7.00 -30.46
N GLU A 471 12.70 7.57 -29.24
CA GLU A 471 13.84 8.31 -28.72
C GLU A 471 15.05 7.37 -28.50
N MET A 472 14.83 6.22 -27.86
CA MET A 472 15.87 5.21 -27.65
C MET A 472 16.52 4.79 -28.98
N GLU A 473 15.72 4.47 -30.00
CA GLU A 473 16.17 4.08 -31.33
C GLU A 473 17.06 5.15 -31.96
N SER A 474 16.70 6.42 -31.82
CA SER A 474 17.45 7.55 -32.36
C SER A 474 18.83 7.78 -31.72
N MET A 475 19.04 7.22 -30.53
CA MET A 475 20.25 7.38 -29.72
C MET A 475 21.12 6.11 -29.65
N LEU A 476 20.75 5.03 -30.34
CA LEU A 476 21.51 3.77 -30.32
C LEU A 476 22.94 3.98 -30.82
N THR A 477 23.91 3.33 -30.20
CA THR A 477 25.26 3.19 -30.79
C THR A 477 25.22 2.30 -32.03
N VAL A 478 26.24 2.37 -32.87
CA VAL A 478 26.34 1.58 -34.14
C VAL A 478 26.25 0.06 -33.86
N ASP A 479 26.71 -0.37 -32.69
CA ASP A 479 26.78 -1.77 -32.30
C ASP A 479 25.59 -2.21 -31.44
N SER A 480 24.56 -1.38 -31.25
CA SER A 480 23.34 -1.70 -30.50
C SER A 480 22.13 -1.78 -31.40
N GLU A 481 21.23 -2.69 -31.08
CA GLU A 481 19.94 -2.87 -31.75
C GLU A 481 18.80 -2.66 -30.74
N MET A 482 17.59 -2.34 -31.20
CA MET A 482 16.42 -2.25 -30.34
C MET A 482 16.19 -3.58 -29.61
N PRO A 483 15.86 -3.54 -28.30
CA PRO A 483 15.66 -4.77 -27.53
C PRO A 483 14.42 -5.50 -28.01
N LYS A 484 14.41 -6.83 -27.81
CA LYS A 484 13.25 -7.68 -28.13
C LYS A 484 12.00 -7.27 -27.33
N GLU A 485 12.20 -6.86 -26.10
CA GLU A 485 11.20 -6.35 -25.17
C GLU A 485 11.88 -5.41 -24.17
N LEU A 486 11.09 -4.56 -23.49
CA LEU A 486 11.66 -3.53 -22.62
C LEU A 486 12.08 -4.04 -21.23
N HIS A 487 11.93 -5.34 -20.94
CA HIS A 487 12.36 -5.92 -19.65
C HIS A 487 13.87 -6.19 -19.59
N ARG A 488 14.36 -6.35 -18.36
CA ARG A 488 15.69 -6.90 -18.09
C ARG A 488 15.75 -8.38 -18.50
N PRO A 489 16.85 -8.93 -18.99
CA PRO A 489 18.13 -8.24 -19.25
C PRO A 489 18.19 -7.52 -20.60
N TYR A 490 17.19 -7.64 -21.46
CA TYR A 490 17.24 -7.17 -22.85
C TYR A 490 17.53 -5.66 -22.98
N VAL A 491 16.88 -4.85 -22.11
CA VAL A 491 17.10 -3.40 -22.09
C VAL A 491 18.45 -3.01 -21.46
N ASP A 492 19.03 -3.86 -20.62
CA ASP A 492 20.33 -3.60 -19.98
C ASP A 492 21.51 -3.67 -20.96
N GLU A 493 21.32 -4.38 -22.08
CA GLU A 493 22.34 -4.53 -23.13
C GLU A 493 22.41 -3.33 -24.07
N ILE A 494 21.42 -2.41 -23.98
CA ILE A 494 21.32 -1.25 -24.85
C ILE A 494 22.33 -0.18 -24.45
N LYS A 495 23.11 0.25 -25.44
CA LYS A 495 24.09 1.31 -25.34
C LYS A 495 23.64 2.51 -26.15
N LEU A 496 23.65 3.67 -25.54
CA LEU A 496 23.26 4.93 -26.17
C LEU A 496 24.43 5.85 -26.34
N VAL A 497 24.37 6.71 -27.37
CA VAL A 497 25.33 7.78 -27.57
C VAL A 497 25.01 8.94 -26.63
N CYS A 498 25.99 9.46 -25.93
CA CYS A 498 25.84 10.61 -25.06
C CYS A 498 25.41 11.87 -25.83
N PRO A 499 24.30 12.54 -25.48
CA PRO A 499 23.84 13.73 -26.16
C PRO A 499 24.58 15.02 -25.76
N GLU A 500 25.46 14.95 -24.73
CA GLU A 500 26.16 16.12 -24.20
C GLU A 500 27.17 16.66 -25.21
N ARG A 501 27.18 17.99 -25.40
CA ARG A 501 28.06 18.64 -26.38
C ARG A 501 29.53 18.35 -26.10
N GLY A 502 30.21 17.77 -27.10
CA GLY A 502 31.63 17.46 -27.02
C GLY A 502 31.95 16.15 -26.30
N CYS A 503 30.96 15.41 -25.86
CA CYS A 503 31.13 14.06 -25.35
C CYS A 503 30.79 13.05 -26.47
N SER A 504 31.58 12.00 -26.59
CA SER A 504 31.33 10.84 -27.47
C SER A 504 31.22 9.54 -26.66
N GLY A 505 31.01 9.68 -25.35
CA GLY A 505 30.95 8.56 -24.44
C GLY A 505 29.72 7.68 -24.67
N GLU A 506 29.86 6.39 -24.32
CA GLU A 506 28.81 5.42 -24.30
C GLU A 506 28.02 5.54 -22.98
N MET A 507 26.70 5.52 -23.08
CA MET A 507 25.82 5.54 -21.92
C MET A 507 25.31 4.13 -21.62
N LYS A 508 25.26 3.80 -20.33
CA LYS A 508 24.71 2.53 -19.81
C LYS A 508 23.51 2.80 -18.91
N ARG A 509 22.53 1.90 -18.95
CA ARG A 509 21.33 1.99 -18.15
C ARG A 509 21.63 1.73 -16.66
N GLU A 510 20.93 2.42 -15.78
CA GLU A 510 20.89 2.12 -14.34
C GLU A 510 20.24 0.74 -14.08
N PRO A 511 20.85 -0.15 -13.26
CA PRO A 511 20.46 -1.56 -13.17
C PRO A 511 19.21 -1.83 -12.30
N TYR A 512 18.38 -0.82 -12.09
CA TYR A 512 17.19 -0.92 -11.24
C TYR A 512 15.92 -1.11 -12.05
N VAL A 513 14.87 -1.67 -11.38
CA VAL A 513 13.49 -1.61 -11.85
C VAL A 513 12.71 -0.60 -11.01
N MET A 514 11.59 -0.12 -11.51
CA MET A 514 10.71 0.78 -10.78
C MET A 514 9.89 0.05 -9.72
N ASP A 515 9.46 0.79 -8.72
CA ASP A 515 8.43 0.38 -7.78
C ASP A 515 7.14 0.03 -8.56
N CYS A 516 6.57 -1.15 -8.39
CA CYS A 516 5.34 -1.59 -9.07
C CYS A 516 4.14 -0.68 -8.77
N TRP A 517 4.16 0.06 -7.66
CA TRP A 517 3.16 1.09 -7.38
C TRP A 517 3.24 2.27 -8.34
N PHE A 518 4.40 2.54 -8.92
CA PHE A 518 4.53 3.52 -10.00
C PHE A 518 3.82 3.04 -11.26
N ASP A 519 4.03 1.79 -11.64
CA ASP A 519 3.35 1.18 -12.79
C ASP A 519 1.83 1.28 -12.63
N SER A 520 1.29 0.80 -11.52
CA SER A 520 -0.15 0.85 -11.27
C SER A 520 -0.70 2.29 -11.16
N GLY A 521 0.13 3.25 -10.73
CA GLY A 521 -0.16 4.68 -10.72
C GLY A 521 -0.30 5.30 -12.10
N CYS A 522 0.33 4.70 -13.13
CA CYS A 522 0.25 5.11 -14.53
C CYS A 522 -1.02 4.63 -15.25
N ALA A 523 -1.80 3.74 -14.65
CA ALA A 523 -2.97 3.12 -15.29
C ALA A 523 -3.96 4.09 -15.98
N PRO A 524 -4.25 5.30 -15.46
CA PRO A 524 -5.19 6.23 -16.09
C PRO A 524 -4.85 6.61 -17.54
N PHE A 525 -3.58 6.62 -17.88
CA PHE A 525 -3.09 7.00 -19.22
C PHE A 525 -2.39 5.84 -19.93
N ALA A 526 -1.62 5.02 -19.20
CA ALA A 526 -0.88 3.92 -19.81
C ALA A 526 -1.80 2.82 -20.38
N GLN A 527 -3.00 2.63 -19.81
CA GLN A 527 -4.01 1.73 -20.39
C GLN A 527 -4.42 2.08 -21.83
N TRP A 528 -4.13 3.29 -22.29
CA TRP A 528 -4.42 3.82 -23.63
C TRP A 528 -3.18 3.99 -24.49
N HIS A 529 -2.00 3.62 -23.98
CA HIS A 529 -0.70 3.92 -24.60
C HIS A 529 -0.51 5.43 -24.88
N TYR A 530 -1.10 6.28 -24.00
CA TYR A 530 -0.90 7.73 -24.07
C TYR A 530 0.54 8.11 -23.66
N PRO A 531 1.21 9.07 -24.33
CA PRO A 531 0.70 9.99 -25.37
C PRO A 531 0.90 9.46 -26.81
N PHE A 532 1.34 8.23 -27.01
CA PHE A 532 1.72 7.72 -28.34
C PHE A 532 0.52 7.33 -29.17
N GLU A 533 -0.57 6.87 -28.50
CA GLU A 533 -1.82 6.46 -29.11
C GLU A 533 -3.02 6.92 -28.29
N ASN A 534 -4.22 6.84 -28.89
CA ASN A 534 -5.52 7.03 -28.21
C ASN A 534 -5.68 8.35 -27.41
N GLU A 535 -5.06 9.46 -27.87
CA GLU A 535 -5.10 10.77 -27.19
C GLU A 535 -6.54 11.25 -26.95
N GLU A 536 -7.44 11.16 -27.96
CA GLU A 536 -8.86 11.54 -27.82
C GLU A 536 -9.57 10.73 -26.73
N LYS A 537 -9.21 9.45 -26.60
CA LYS A 537 -9.78 8.55 -25.60
C LYS A 537 -9.31 8.93 -24.19
N PHE A 538 -8.03 9.23 -24.05
CA PHE A 538 -7.48 9.76 -22.80
C PHE A 538 -8.13 11.09 -22.43
N ASP A 539 -8.19 12.06 -23.32
CA ASP A 539 -8.76 13.39 -23.04
C ASP A 539 -10.22 13.33 -22.59
N SER A 540 -11.01 12.40 -23.20
CA SER A 540 -12.42 12.21 -22.82
C SER A 540 -12.61 11.46 -21.49
N SER A 541 -11.60 10.73 -21.03
CA SER A 541 -11.68 9.87 -19.84
C SER A 541 -10.89 10.39 -18.61
N PHE A 542 -10.10 11.45 -18.76
CA PHE A 542 -9.22 11.93 -17.71
C PHE A 542 -9.61 13.30 -17.14
N PRO A 543 -9.68 13.48 -15.81
CA PRO A 543 -9.59 12.44 -14.76
C PRO A 543 -10.77 11.47 -14.78
N VAL A 544 -10.53 10.20 -14.40
CA VAL A 544 -11.62 9.20 -14.35
C VAL A 544 -12.67 9.56 -13.31
N ASP A 545 -13.93 9.21 -13.57
CA ASP A 545 -15.03 9.61 -12.69
C ASP A 545 -15.07 8.80 -11.38
N TYR A 546 -14.60 7.54 -11.40
CA TYR A 546 -14.78 6.63 -10.29
C TYR A 546 -13.68 5.57 -10.16
N ILE A 547 -13.21 5.42 -8.91
CA ILE A 547 -12.36 4.29 -8.47
C ILE A 547 -12.90 3.72 -7.15
N CYS A 548 -12.60 2.44 -6.88
CA CYS A 548 -13.05 1.77 -5.67
C CYS A 548 -12.07 0.66 -5.27
N GLU A 549 -11.49 0.75 -4.08
CA GLU A 549 -10.70 -0.30 -3.43
C GLU A 549 -10.78 -0.20 -1.90
N ALA A 550 -10.11 -1.11 -1.20
CA ALA A 550 -10.08 -1.11 0.27
C ALA A 550 -9.26 0.06 0.84
N VAL A 551 -9.52 0.43 2.10
CA VAL A 551 -8.95 1.60 2.77
C VAL A 551 -7.42 1.56 2.93
N ASP A 552 -6.80 0.38 2.90
CA ASP A 552 -5.35 0.22 2.89
C ASP A 552 -4.71 0.85 1.65
N GLN A 553 -5.45 0.99 0.54
CA GLN A 553 -4.98 1.62 -0.68
C GLN A 553 -4.72 3.13 -0.55
N THR A 554 -5.06 3.76 0.55
CA THR A 554 -4.54 5.09 0.94
C THR A 554 -3.01 5.11 1.14
N ARG A 555 -2.40 3.92 1.31
CA ARG A 555 -0.95 3.68 1.36
C ARG A 555 -0.49 2.76 0.22
N GLY A 556 -1.17 2.81 -0.92
CA GLY A 556 -0.92 2.03 -2.11
C GLY A 556 -1.49 2.75 -3.32
N TRP A 557 -2.43 2.14 -4.02
CA TRP A 557 -2.91 2.59 -5.33
C TRP A 557 -3.56 3.99 -5.32
N PHE A 558 -4.35 4.34 -4.30
CA PHE A 558 -4.94 5.69 -4.24
C PHE A 558 -3.86 6.77 -4.15
N TYR A 559 -2.79 6.51 -3.38
CA TYR A 559 -1.66 7.42 -3.28
C TYR A 559 -0.87 7.48 -4.60
N SER A 560 -0.49 6.34 -5.19
CA SER A 560 0.32 6.32 -6.42
C SER A 560 -0.41 6.99 -7.60
N LEU A 561 -1.72 6.76 -7.74
CA LEU A 561 -2.55 7.47 -8.71
C LEU A 561 -2.52 9.00 -8.52
N LEU A 562 -2.67 9.44 -7.27
CA LEU A 562 -2.67 10.88 -6.95
C LEU A 562 -1.28 11.50 -7.14
N ALA A 563 -0.22 10.77 -6.75
CA ALA A 563 1.17 11.20 -6.89
C ALA A 563 1.57 11.37 -8.36
N VAL A 564 1.32 10.35 -9.19
CA VAL A 564 1.61 10.41 -10.63
C VAL A 564 0.77 11.49 -11.31
N GLY A 565 -0.52 11.59 -11.00
CA GLY A 565 -1.39 12.64 -11.55
C GLY A 565 -0.91 14.04 -11.22
N THR A 566 -0.50 14.27 -9.98
CA THR A 566 0.01 15.57 -9.53
C THR A 566 1.33 15.92 -10.20
N THR A 567 2.28 15.00 -10.25
CA THR A 567 3.62 15.25 -10.79
C THR A 567 3.64 15.39 -12.31
N VAL A 568 2.83 14.60 -13.04
CA VAL A 568 2.78 14.62 -14.50
C VAL A 568 1.82 15.67 -15.02
N PHE A 569 0.58 15.68 -14.55
CA PHE A 569 -0.51 16.51 -15.08
C PHE A 569 -0.91 17.70 -14.21
N GLY A 570 -0.41 17.81 -12.99
CA GLY A 570 -0.75 18.87 -12.05
C GLY A 570 -2.17 18.76 -11.46
N LYS A 571 -2.87 17.65 -11.65
CA LYS A 571 -4.26 17.40 -11.21
C LYS A 571 -4.47 15.97 -10.77
N PRO A 572 -5.54 15.65 -10.00
CA PRO A 572 -5.83 14.28 -9.61
C PRO A 572 -6.20 13.44 -10.83
N THR A 573 -5.92 12.13 -10.79
CA THR A 573 -6.28 11.20 -11.85
C THR A 573 -7.72 10.68 -11.73
N TYR A 574 -8.36 10.88 -10.59
CA TYR A 574 -9.73 10.45 -10.31
C TYR A 574 -10.53 11.55 -9.60
N LYS A 575 -11.84 11.59 -9.86
CA LYS A 575 -12.78 12.56 -9.27
C LYS A 575 -13.45 12.03 -8.01
N ARG A 576 -13.75 10.71 -7.97
CA ARG A 576 -14.47 10.07 -6.87
C ARG A 576 -13.78 8.78 -6.46
N CYS A 577 -13.67 8.58 -5.15
CA CYS A 577 -13.08 7.40 -4.56
C CYS A 577 -13.98 6.79 -3.49
N LEU A 578 -14.48 5.57 -3.73
CA LEU A 578 -15.14 4.78 -2.70
C LEU A 578 -14.10 3.91 -1.99
N SER A 579 -13.81 4.25 -0.74
CA SER A 579 -12.85 3.56 0.11
C SER A 579 -13.56 2.53 0.97
N LEU A 580 -13.33 1.24 0.73
CA LEU A 580 -14.03 0.15 1.39
C LEU A 580 -13.38 -0.22 2.73
N GLY A 581 -14.21 -0.62 3.69
CA GLY A 581 -13.78 -1.25 4.94
C GLY A 581 -13.24 -2.66 4.71
N HIS A 582 -12.47 -3.17 5.69
CA HIS A 582 -11.96 -4.54 5.63
C HIS A 582 -13.07 -5.58 5.88
N ILE A 583 -12.96 -6.73 5.22
CA ILE A 583 -13.73 -7.92 5.59
C ILE A 583 -12.97 -8.68 6.68
N LEU A 584 -13.64 -8.89 7.79
CA LEU A 584 -13.17 -9.59 8.98
C LEU A 584 -13.85 -10.96 9.09
N ASP A 585 -13.29 -11.86 9.89
CA ASP A 585 -13.98 -13.09 10.25
C ASP A 585 -15.22 -12.79 11.13
N LYS A 586 -16.04 -13.80 11.38
CA LYS A 586 -17.27 -13.65 12.22
C LYS A 586 -17.02 -13.09 13.63
N ASN A 587 -15.77 -13.13 14.11
CA ASN A 587 -15.37 -12.65 15.42
C ASN A 587 -14.73 -11.25 15.37
N GLY A 588 -14.74 -10.58 14.21
CA GLY A 588 -14.16 -9.25 14.05
C GLY A 588 -12.63 -9.24 13.94
N LYS A 589 -12.01 -10.37 13.62
CA LYS A 589 -10.55 -10.46 13.43
C LYS A 589 -10.20 -10.58 11.95
N LYS A 590 -9.03 -10.05 11.57
CA LYS A 590 -8.49 -10.21 10.21
C LYS A 590 -8.40 -11.71 9.85
N MET A 591 -8.92 -12.09 8.69
CA MET A 591 -8.84 -13.47 8.20
C MET A 591 -7.38 -13.90 7.99
N SER A 592 -7.06 -15.15 8.28
CA SER A 592 -5.71 -15.70 8.16
C SER A 592 -5.76 -17.16 7.72
N LYS A 593 -4.92 -17.52 6.74
CA LYS A 593 -4.76 -18.93 6.30
C LYS A 593 -4.23 -19.81 7.42
N SER A 594 -3.28 -19.30 8.23
CA SER A 594 -2.70 -20.04 9.35
C SER A 594 -3.70 -20.35 10.48
N ARG A 595 -4.75 -19.52 10.62
CA ARG A 595 -5.82 -19.73 11.59
C ARG A 595 -7.04 -20.45 11.01
N GLY A 596 -7.03 -20.79 9.72
CA GLY A 596 -8.17 -21.44 9.05
C GLY A 596 -9.44 -20.57 9.00
N THR A 597 -9.30 -19.24 9.07
CA THR A 597 -10.45 -18.31 9.09
C THR A 597 -10.72 -17.66 7.72
N VAL A 598 -9.95 -18.02 6.70
CA VAL A 598 -10.18 -17.56 5.33
C VAL A 598 -11.42 -18.21 4.75
N VAL A 599 -12.32 -17.40 4.21
CA VAL A 599 -13.53 -17.87 3.55
C VAL A 599 -13.25 -17.97 2.05
N ASP A 600 -13.47 -19.17 1.47
CA ASP A 600 -13.49 -19.36 0.04
C ASP A 600 -14.84 -18.88 -0.52
N PRO A 601 -14.88 -17.90 -1.42
CA PRO A 601 -16.13 -17.43 -2.00
C PRO A 601 -16.90 -18.53 -2.75
N TRP A 602 -16.23 -19.53 -3.30
CA TRP A 602 -16.84 -20.61 -4.04
C TRP A 602 -17.76 -21.51 -3.21
N ASP A 603 -17.48 -21.69 -1.91
CA ASP A 603 -18.35 -22.43 -1.00
C ASP A 603 -19.75 -21.80 -0.97
N HIS A 604 -19.81 -20.47 -0.94
CA HIS A 604 -21.07 -19.73 -0.89
C HIS A 604 -21.68 -19.48 -2.26
N PHE A 605 -20.88 -19.30 -3.30
CA PHE A 605 -21.39 -19.24 -4.68
C PHE A 605 -22.15 -20.50 -5.08
N ASN A 606 -21.69 -21.66 -4.59
CA ASN A 606 -22.30 -22.95 -4.90
C ASN A 606 -23.52 -23.26 -4.00
N LEU A 607 -23.54 -22.79 -2.77
CA LEU A 607 -24.62 -23.06 -1.81
C LEU A 607 -25.79 -22.08 -1.95
N GLU A 608 -25.52 -20.76 -1.83
CA GLU A 608 -26.55 -19.71 -1.77
C GLU A 608 -26.66 -18.90 -3.07
N GLY A 609 -25.62 -18.96 -3.92
CA GLY A 609 -25.53 -18.20 -5.16
C GLY A 609 -24.89 -16.83 -5.00
N ALA A 610 -24.38 -16.30 -6.12
CA ALA A 610 -23.65 -15.02 -6.15
C ALA A 610 -24.53 -13.84 -5.70
N ASP A 611 -25.80 -13.81 -6.08
CA ASP A 611 -26.71 -12.72 -5.73
C ASP A 611 -26.96 -12.64 -4.21
N ALA A 612 -27.02 -13.78 -3.53
CA ALA A 612 -27.17 -13.82 -2.07
C ALA A 612 -25.98 -13.18 -1.36
N ILE A 613 -24.76 -13.47 -1.83
CA ILE A 613 -23.51 -12.87 -1.27
C ILE A 613 -23.49 -11.38 -1.57
N ARG A 614 -23.78 -10.98 -2.81
CA ARG A 614 -23.83 -9.57 -3.23
C ARG A 614 -24.81 -8.78 -2.37
N TRP A 615 -26.02 -9.33 -2.17
CA TRP A 615 -27.07 -8.71 -1.34
C TRP A 615 -26.66 -8.61 0.12
N TYR A 616 -26.14 -9.71 0.67
CA TYR A 616 -25.62 -9.75 2.04
C TYR A 616 -24.58 -8.66 2.28
N MET A 617 -23.53 -8.59 1.43
CA MET A 617 -22.47 -7.60 1.55
C MET A 617 -22.96 -6.15 1.40
N THR A 618 -23.97 -5.92 0.55
CA THR A 618 -24.55 -4.59 0.36
C THR A 618 -25.37 -4.16 1.58
N THR A 619 -26.11 -5.11 2.22
CA THR A 619 -27.12 -4.78 3.23
C THR A 619 -26.65 -4.93 4.66
N GLN A 620 -25.41 -5.38 4.94
CA GLN A 620 -24.89 -5.54 6.30
C GLN A 620 -24.47 -4.23 6.95
N SER A 621 -23.68 -3.44 6.27
CA SER A 621 -23.12 -2.18 6.78
C SER A 621 -22.81 -1.22 5.63
N SER A 622 -22.50 0.03 5.97
CA SER A 622 -21.97 0.98 4.99
C SER A 622 -20.67 0.46 4.38
N PRO A 623 -20.39 0.72 3.09
CA PRO A 623 -19.24 0.15 2.36
C PRO A 623 -17.88 0.37 3.05
N TRP A 624 -17.71 1.51 3.70
CA TRP A 624 -16.47 1.93 4.38
C TRP A 624 -16.32 1.41 5.81
N GLN A 625 -17.34 0.73 6.36
CA GLN A 625 -17.23 0.13 7.68
C GLN A 625 -16.61 -1.28 7.58
N PRO A 626 -15.74 -1.66 8.53
CA PRO A 626 -15.31 -3.05 8.62
C PRO A 626 -16.53 -3.97 8.76
N THR A 627 -16.56 -5.03 7.97
CA THR A 627 -17.72 -5.95 7.92
C THR A 627 -17.29 -7.35 8.34
N ASN A 628 -17.97 -7.90 9.36
CA ASN A 628 -17.78 -9.28 9.76
C ASN A 628 -18.49 -10.20 8.78
N PHE A 629 -17.78 -11.10 8.13
CA PHE A 629 -18.39 -12.08 7.24
C PHE A 629 -18.90 -13.28 8.04
N ASP A 630 -20.22 -13.43 8.08
CA ASP A 630 -20.89 -14.56 8.71
C ASP A 630 -21.65 -15.37 7.64
N PRO A 631 -21.26 -16.64 7.38
CA PRO A 631 -21.98 -17.52 6.46
C PRO A 631 -23.47 -17.68 6.77
N SER A 632 -23.88 -17.65 8.03
CA SER A 632 -25.31 -17.76 8.39
C SER A 632 -26.11 -16.55 7.92
N GLY A 633 -25.53 -15.36 7.94
CA GLY A 633 -26.13 -14.12 7.46
C GLY A 633 -26.40 -14.12 5.94
N VAL A 634 -25.57 -14.82 5.15
CA VAL A 634 -25.80 -15.00 3.71
C VAL A 634 -27.10 -15.78 3.48
N ARG A 635 -27.34 -16.87 4.23
CA ARG A 635 -28.59 -17.68 4.15
C ARG A 635 -29.80 -16.89 4.59
N GLU A 636 -29.69 -16.13 5.66
CA GLU A 636 -30.78 -15.28 6.14
C GLU A 636 -31.15 -14.23 5.11
N SER A 637 -30.16 -13.57 4.50
CA SER A 637 -30.35 -12.59 3.42
C SER A 637 -30.99 -13.22 2.19
N TYR A 638 -30.56 -14.42 1.80
CA TYR A 638 -31.18 -15.19 0.71
C TYR A 638 -32.64 -15.49 1.01
N ALA A 639 -32.93 -16.05 2.20
CA ALA A 639 -34.28 -16.43 2.57
C ALA A 639 -35.22 -15.21 2.66
N ARG A 640 -34.76 -14.12 3.26
CA ARG A 640 -35.56 -12.92 3.46
C ARG A 640 -35.85 -12.17 2.17
N MET A 641 -34.88 -12.01 1.30
CA MET A 641 -35.01 -11.23 0.07
C MET A 641 -35.41 -12.11 -1.12
N PHE A 642 -34.56 -13.05 -1.51
CA PHE A 642 -34.71 -13.75 -2.78
C PHE A 642 -35.83 -14.79 -2.77
N LEU A 643 -36.00 -15.56 -1.71
CA LEU A 643 -37.14 -16.47 -1.59
C LEU A 643 -38.46 -15.71 -1.53
N THR A 644 -38.50 -14.56 -0.86
CA THR A 644 -39.70 -13.72 -0.82
C THR A 644 -40.03 -13.18 -2.21
N LEU A 645 -39.06 -12.61 -2.92
CA LEU A 645 -39.25 -12.11 -4.29
C LEU A 645 -39.67 -13.23 -5.24
N TRP A 646 -39.02 -14.41 -5.14
CA TRP A 646 -39.37 -15.57 -5.95
C TRP A 646 -40.81 -16.05 -5.69
N ASN A 647 -41.23 -16.05 -4.44
CA ASN A 647 -42.60 -16.44 -4.10
C ASN A 647 -43.65 -15.43 -4.61
N ILE A 648 -43.33 -14.13 -4.59
CA ILE A 648 -44.19 -13.09 -5.22
C ILE A 648 -44.31 -13.33 -6.71
N TYR A 649 -43.17 -13.49 -7.40
CA TYR A 649 -43.13 -13.76 -8.82
C TYR A 649 -43.91 -15.03 -9.19
N ARG A 650 -43.64 -16.14 -8.49
CA ARG A 650 -44.30 -17.42 -8.75
C ARG A 650 -45.79 -17.33 -8.51
N PHE A 651 -46.21 -16.68 -7.41
CA PHE A 651 -47.62 -16.44 -7.14
C PHE A 651 -48.31 -15.71 -8.31
N HIS A 652 -47.72 -14.62 -8.79
CA HIS A 652 -48.28 -13.90 -9.95
C HIS A 652 -48.28 -14.75 -11.24
N ALA A 653 -47.16 -15.43 -11.53
CA ALA A 653 -47.01 -16.23 -12.74
C ALA A 653 -48.01 -17.41 -12.80
N ASP A 654 -48.19 -18.12 -11.66
CA ASP A 654 -49.13 -19.25 -11.57
C ASP A 654 -50.59 -18.79 -11.84
N TYR A 655 -51.03 -17.67 -11.22
CA TYR A 655 -52.39 -17.14 -11.44
C TYR A 655 -52.54 -16.47 -12.82
N ALA A 656 -51.54 -15.79 -13.31
CA ALA A 656 -51.56 -15.24 -14.68
C ALA A 656 -51.71 -16.33 -15.74
N ALA A 657 -51.07 -17.50 -15.51
CA ALA A 657 -51.24 -18.66 -16.40
C ALA A 657 -52.63 -19.27 -16.31
N LEU A 658 -53.19 -19.42 -15.11
CA LEU A 658 -54.56 -19.93 -14.89
C LEU A 658 -55.61 -19.03 -15.53
N ASP A 659 -55.44 -17.72 -15.45
CA ASP A 659 -56.36 -16.72 -15.98
C ASP A 659 -56.07 -16.38 -17.45
N SER A 660 -55.14 -17.08 -18.12
CA SER A 660 -54.69 -16.78 -19.49
C SER A 660 -54.25 -15.32 -19.70
N PHE A 661 -53.75 -14.68 -18.63
CA PHE A 661 -53.31 -13.29 -18.70
C PHE A 661 -51.98 -13.18 -19.45
N ASN A 662 -52.01 -12.58 -20.63
CA ASN A 662 -50.85 -12.43 -21.50
C ASN A 662 -50.26 -11.00 -21.54
N GLY A 663 -50.84 -10.09 -20.75
CA GLY A 663 -50.41 -8.70 -20.68
C GLY A 663 -50.69 -7.81 -21.85
N ASN A 664 -51.35 -8.34 -22.91
CA ASN A 664 -51.79 -7.58 -24.07
C ASN A 664 -53.21 -6.98 -23.96
N ILE A 665 -53.86 -7.27 -22.83
CA ILE A 665 -55.16 -6.68 -22.48
C ILE A 665 -54.88 -5.21 -22.12
N GLU A 666 -55.68 -4.28 -22.67
CA GLU A 666 -55.60 -2.86 -22.33
C GLU A 666 -55.65 -2.68 -20.80
N SER A 667 -54.59 -2.11 -20.24
CA SER A 667 -54.54 -1.84 -18.81
C SER A 667 -55.46 -0.65 -18.51
N SER A 668 -56.30 -0.78 -17.48
CA SER A 668 -56.99 0.39 -16.93
C SER A 668 -55.94 1.46 -16.52
N GLU A 669 -56.25 2.72 -16.81
CA GLU A 669 -55.42 3.84 -16.35
C GLU A 669 -55.09 3.68 -14.87
N PRO A 670 -53.84 3.93 -14.43
CA PRO A 670 -53.46 3.78 -13.02
C PRO A 670 -54.37 4.54 -12.06
N SER A 671 -54.88 5.69 -12.46
CA SER A 671 -55.78 6.52 -11.66
C SER A 671 -57.17 5.89 -11.41
N SER A 672 -57.63 4.99 -12.31
CA SER A 672 -58.92 4.30 -12.19
C SER A 672 -58.85 3.00 -11.45
N ARG A 673 -57.63 2.49 -11.10
CA ARG A 673 -57.46 1.23 -10.37
C ARG A 673 -57.92 1.33 -8.90
N PRO A 674 -58.23 0.20 -8.26
CA PRO A 674 -58.54 0.16 -6.83
C PRO A 674 -57.49 0.89 -5.97
N SER A 675 -57.89 1.41 -4.83
CA SER A 675 -57.00 2.21 -3.95
C SER A 675 -55.75 1.47 -3.52
N LEU A 676 -55.86 0.13 -3.30
CA LEU A 676 -54.72 -0.70 -2.93
C LEU A 676 -53.66 -0.80 -4.06
N ASP A 677 -54.12 -0.89 -5.32
CA ASP A 677 -53.26 -0.92 -6.49
C ASP A 677 -52.56 0.42 -6.72
N ARG A 678 -53.33 1.52 -6.61
CA ARG A 678 -52.76 2.88 -6.66
C ARG A 678 -51.73 3.13 -5.59
N TRP A 679 -51.98 2.63 -4.35
CA TRP A 679 -51.07 2.76 -3.24
C TRP A 679 -49.75 2.04 -3.55
N ILE A 680 -49.75 0.77 -3.99
CA ILE A 680 -48.47 0.05 -4.21
C ILE A 680 -47.70 0.67 -5.40
N LEU A 681 -48.34 1.12 -6.45
CA LEU A 681 -47.70 1.83 -7.57
C LEU A 681 -47.04 3.13 -7.09
N SER A 682 -47.73 3.90 -6.21
CA SER A 682 -47.16 5.09 -5.59
C SER A 682 -45.94 4.74 -4.69
N GLN A 683 -46.04 3.64 -3.93
CA GLN A 683 -44.88 3.19 -3.10
C GLN A 683 -43.71 2.74 -3.99
N THR A 684 -43.96 2.10 -5.13
CA THR A 684 -42.91 1.74 -6.09
C THR A 684 -42.14 2.97 -6.56
N SER A 685 -42.87 4.02 -7.01
CA SER A 685 -42.22 5.27 -7.44
C SER A 685 -41.44 5.96 -6.30
N ALA A 686 -42.03 6.06 -5.10
CA ALA A 686 -41.40 6.67 -3.94
C ALA A 686 -40.14 5.88 -3.52
N THR A 687 -40.17 4.54 -3.58
CA THR A 687 -39.02 3.69 -3.27
C THR A 687 -37.92 3.89 -4.31
N ALA A 688 -38.25 3.95 -5.61
CA ALA A 688 -37.28 4.20 -6.67
C ALA A 688 -36.60 5.55 -6.52
N GLU A 689 -37.36 6.62 -6.24
CA GLU A 689 -36.80 7.97 -5.97
C GLU A 689 -35.88 7.96 -4.75
N ARG A 690 -36.30 7.31 -3.68
CA ARG A 690 -35.50 7.22 -2.45
C ARG A 690 -34.22 6.42 -2.65
N VAL A 691 -34.27 5.30 -3.35
CA VAL A 691 -33.11 4.49 -3.70
C VAL A 691 -32.13 5.29 -4.57
N SER A 692 -32.62 5.99 -5.59
CA SER A 692 -31.79 6.86 -6.45
C SER A 692 -31.08 7.94 -5.61
N PHE A 693 -31.81 8.62 -4.74
CA PHE A 693 -31.21 9.61 -3.83
C PHE A 693 -30.12 9.00 -2.93
N LEU A 694 -30.36 7.80 -2.38
CA LEU A 694 -29.39 7.12 -1.50
C LEU A 694 -28.14 6.69 -2.29
N PHE A 695 -28.27 6.31 -3.55
CA PHE A 695 -27.14 6.01 -4.43
C PHE A 695 -26.30 7.27 -4.70
N GLU A 696 -26.93 8.41 -4.92
CA GLU A 696 -26.20 9.68 -5.08
C GLU A 696 -25.42 10.08 -3.82
N GLN A 697 -25.88 9.66 -2.64
CA GLN A 697 -25.20 9.87 -1.37
C GLN A 697 -24.18 8.77 -1.00
N TRP A 698 -23.91 7.81 -1.88
CA TRP A 698 -23.09 6.62 -1.65
C TRP A 698 -23.59 5.70 -0.52
N ASP A 699 -24.86 5.85 -0.10
CA ASP A 699 -25.46 5.08 0.98
C ASP A 699 -26.13 3.81 0.47
N PHE A 700 -25.34 2.97 -0.20
CA PHE A 700 -25.80 1.71 -0.82
C PHE A 700 -26.43 0.76 0.18
N HIS A 701 -25.94 0.77 1.43
CA HIS A 701 -26.49 -0.04 2.50
C HIS A 701 -27.95 0.33 2.78
N LYS A 702 -28.26 1.62 2.96
CA LYS A 702 -29.64 2.05 3.18
C LYS A 702 -30.50 1.85 1.94
N ALA A 703 -29.96 2.04 0.75
CA ALA A 703 -30.66 1.75 -0.48
C ALA A 703 -31.09 0.28 -0.57
N GLY A 704 -30.17 -0.66 -0.28
CA GLY A 704 -30.50 -2.09 -0.23
C GLY A 704 -31.56 -2.42 0.83
N ARG A 705 -31.46 -1.82 2.03
CA ARG A 705 -32.47 -2.01 3.10
C ARG A 705 -33.84 -1.45 2.71
N GLU A 706 -33.91 -0.33 1.99
CA GLU A 706 -35.16 0.24 1.50
C GLU A 706 -35.83 -0.68 0.48
N ILE A 707 -35.05 -1.26 -0.43
CA ILE A 707 -35.56 -2.26 -1.39
C ILE A 707 -36.07 -3.50 -0.66
N GLU A 708 -35.31 -4.00 0.33
CA GLU A 708 -35.71 -5.18 1.11
C GLU A 708 -37.02 -4.92 1.87
N ARG A 709 -37.15 -3.76 2.53
CA ARG A 709 -38.36 -3.34 3.21
C ARG A 709 -39.55 -3.32 2.22
N PHE A 710 -39.37 -2.69 1.09
CA PHE A 710 -40.41 -2.57 0.07
C PHE A 710 -40.88 -3.96 -0.43
N VAL A 711 -39.95 -4.86 -0.75
CA VAL A 711 -40.28 -6.21 -1.24
C VAL A 711 -40.96 -7.05 -0.15
N VAL A 712 -40.45 -7.04 1.04
CA VAL A 712 -40.94 -7.90 2.13
C VAL A 712 -42.21 -7.34 2.74
N ASP A 713 -42.24 -6.07 3.14
CA ASP A 713 -43.32 -5.51 3.90
C ASP A 713 -44.46 -4.99 3.01
N ASP A 714 -44.13 -4.18 1.99
CA ASP A 714 -45.14 -3.52 1.17
C ASP A 714 -45.71 -4.48 0.09
N ILE A 715 -44.85 -5.19 -0.65
CA ILE A 715 -45.33 -6.08 -1.71
C ILE A 715 -45.84 -7.39 -1.10
N SER A 716 -44.97 -8.17 -0.42
CA SER A 716 -45.31 -9.52 0.03
C SER A 716 -46.36 -9.53 1.15
N ASN A 717 -46.02 -8.90 2.30
CA ASN A 717 -46.83 -8.99 3.52
C ASN A 717 -48.10 -8.13 3.45
N TRP A 718 -48.15 -7.11 2.64
CA TRP A 718 -49.31 -6.25 2.55
C TRP A 718 -50.04 -6.42 1.22
N TYR A 719 -49.48 -6.01 0.07
CA TYR A 719 -50.18 -5.99 -1.21
C TYR A 719 -50.60 -7.39 -1.66
N VAL A 720 -49.68 -8.33 -1.81
CA VAL A 720 -49.95 -9.71 -2.28
C VAL A 720 -50.90 -10.42 -1.30
N ARG A 721 -50.65 -10.31 0.00
CA ARG A 721 -51.49 -10.95 1.04
C ARG A 721 -52.94 -10.49 0.97
N ARG A 722 -53.18 -9.19 0.72
CA ARG A 722 -54.54 -8.63 0.60
C ARG A 722 -55.20 -8.90 -0.75
N SER A 723 -54.40 -9.04 -1.81
CA SER A 723 -54.88 -9.27 -3.16
C SER A 723 -55.14 -10.73 -3.49
N ARG A 724 -54.79 -11.69 -2.59
CA ARG A 724 -54.95 -13.11 -2.84
C ARG A 724 -56.39 -13.50 -3.26
N ARG A 725 -57.42 -12.97 -2.57
CA ARG A 725 -58.82 -13.27 -2.85
C ARG A 725 -59.25 -12.79 -4.25
N ARG A 726 -58.67 -11.69 -4.74
CA ARG A 726 -58.96 -11.13 -6.06
C ARG A 726 -58.51 -12.09 -7.19
N LEU A 727 -57.36 -12.74 -6.99
CA LEU A 727 -56.78 -13.69 -7.95
C LEU A 727 -57.33 -15.12 -7.78
N TRP A 728 -57.93 -15.47 -6.60
CA TRP A 728 -58.54 -16.75 -6.33
C TRP A 728 -59.98 -16.82 -6.89
N ASP A 729 -60.63 -15.72 -7.20
CA ASP A 729 -61.94 -15.67 -7.77
C ASP A 729 -61.91 -16.30 -9.19
N GLU A 730 -62.84 -17.22 -9.49
CA GLU A 730 -62.95 -17.85 -10.77
C GLU A 730 -63.57 -16.91 -11.84
N ALA A 731 -64.32 -15.89 -11.38
CA ALA A 731 -64.95 -14.92 -12.25
C ALA A 731 -63.91 -13.89 -12.81
N GLU A 732 -63.99 -13.66 -14.09
CA GLU A 732 -63.28 -12.52 -14.70
C GLU A 732 -63.91 -11.21 -14.21
N SER A 733 -63.04 -10.26 -13.77
CA SER A 733 -63.48 -8.93 -13.35
C SER A 733 -62.41 -7.89 -13.64
N ASP A 734 -62.83 -6.64 -13.76
CA ASP A 734 -61.93 -5.50 -13.94
C ASP A 734 -61.00 -5.38 -12.72
N ASP A 735 -61.44 -5.76 -11.53
CA ASP A 735 -60.62 -5.75 -10.30
C ASP A 735 -59.52 -6.82 -10.36
N LYS A 736 -59.80 -8.02 -10.88
CA LYS A 736 -58.82 -9.09 -11.07
C LYS A 736 -57.78 -8.69 -12.15
N ALA A 737 -58.26 -8.15 -13.29
CA ALA A 737 -57.39 -7.65 -14.34
C ALA A 737 -56.47 -6.52 -13.85
N ALA A 738 -56.99 -5.56 -13.07
CA ALA A 738 -56.22 -4.50 -12.45
C ALA A 738 -55.11 -5.03 -11.51
N CYS A 739 -55.42 -6.12 -10.73
CA CYS A 739 -54.43 -6.76 -9.87
C CYS A 739 -53.26 -7.39 -10.66
N HIS A 740 -53.57 -8.12 -11.77
CA HIS A 740 -52.54 -8.68 -12.65
C HIS A 740 -51.65 -7.60 -13.26
N HIS A 741 -52.25 -6.54 -13.80
CA HIS A 741 -51.49 -5.41 -14.37
C HIS A 741 -50.63 -4.70 -13.32
N THR A 742 -51.08 -4.62 -12.07
CA THR A 742 -50.33 -3.99 -10.98
C THR A 742 -49.17 -4.85 -10.50
N LEU A 743 -49.34 -6.18 -10.41
CA LEU A 743 -48.25 -7.11 -10.07
C LEU A 743 -47.20 -7.23 -11.19
N ARG A 744 -47.60 -7.03 -12.45
CA ARG A 744 -46.68 -7.01 -13.59
C ARG A 744 -45.85 -5.73 -13.64
N ALA A 745 -46.41 -4.58 -13.25
CA ALA A 745 -45.75 -3.29 -13.26
C ALA A 745 -44.57 -3.25 -12.23
#